data_5a96c4000cfc7498ca6cf1b742bfa048
#
_entry.id   5a96c4000cfc7498ca6cf1b742bfa048
#
_cell.length_a   1.000
_cell.length_b   1.000
_cell.length_c   1.000
_cell.angle_alpha   90.00
_cell.angle_beta   90.00
_cell.angle_gamma   90.00
#
_symmetry.space_group_name_H-M   'P 1'
#
loop_
_entity.id
_entity.type
_entity.pdbx_description
1 polymer ?
#
loop_
_entity_poly.entity_id
_entity_poly.type
_entity_poly.pdbx_seq_one_letter_code
_entity_poly.pdbx_strand_id
1 'polypeptide(L)'
;MKIIDLRTMRGPSYWSVRHHKLIVLKVDLQDLADTWSNAMPSLAAQLPELLPELEQTPPAENSKTIHKHPPLTREQLADGEPLGHVIQHVALALQRTAGMPVYWGKSHPAHQDGVEFVVFSYQEERAGRAAAEAAVQLVDDLCHGREIQLKPIIDELHEIREEEFFGPSTWSIVSEAASRNIPYIQLKNSSIIQLGYGVNQKRIWATTTSYTSHAGVEVAGNKNRTKAMLKDAGVPVPYGTTVYSEAGLRDAVEDLGFPIVTKPLDGNHGKGATIRIMNWEDAVEGLKAAQVYSRAVIVEQYIQGDDYRLLVVNGKLIAAAKRTPAAVKGDGKRTIQELIDEVNTDPRRGVGHEKVLTSIKADQHTLDILRNQELTLESVLPEGQTLYLKSTANISTGGTATDVTDLVHPYNLLLAERVSGIVGLDICGIDVLTSDIAIPLNETRGAVIEVNAAPGFRMHISPTDGLPRNVAAPVVDMLFPQGSTARIPIFAVTGTNGKTTTTQLLSHIVASKGYKVGHTTTSGIYIQGVQLQSGDCTGGQSAEFVLKDPTVNFAVLETARGGMLRSGLGFHTCDVAVVTNVAADHLGMRDIYTVEEMAAVKGVLPRTVRKNGWAVLNADDDLVYAMREKLECRVALFSMDEHSPRIREHAEQGGLAAVYEEGTLLSTKTAISFGLIGRRSFLLRLAAGLPSISKTPWPQLWLATATGLIKTTLSKHFGLLCHRLPKLRAE
;
A
#
# COMPACT_ATOMS: atom_id res chain seq x y z
N MET A 1 -34.87 -3.59 -4.81
CA MET A 1 -33.98 -3.20 -3.70
C MET A 1 -33.51 -1.76 -3.85
N LYS A 2 -33.15 -1.06 -2.75
CA LYS A 2 -32.68 0.33 -2.80
C LYS A 2 -31.50 0.54 -1.86
N ILE A 3 -30.43 1.12 -2.36
CA ILE A 3 -29.28 1.55 -1.55
C ILE A 3 -29.68 2.82 -0.78
N ILE A 4 -29.65 2.76 0.56
CA ILE A 4 -29.93 3.90 1.45
C ILE A 4 -28.65 4.69 1.74
N ASP A 5 -27.54 3.97 2.00
CA ASP A 5 -26.24 4.57 2.35
C ASP A 5 -25.07 3.67 1.92
N LEU A 6 -23.98 4.29 1.48
CA LEU A 6 -22.75 3.62 1.03
C LEU A 6 -21.52 4.36 1.58
N ARG A 7 -20.85 3.76 2.57
CA ARG A 7 -19.69 4.32 3.26
C ARG A 7 -18.44 3.51 3.00
N THR A 8 -17.31 4.20 2.92
CA THR A 8 -15.99 3.59 2.81
C THR A 8 -15.22 3.76 4.11
N MET A 9 -14.82 2.65 4.74
CA MET A 9 -13.97 2.65 5.94
C MET A 9 -12.51 2.53 5.55
N ARG A 10 -11.69 3.40 6.16
CA ARG A 10 -10.24 3.42 6.01
C ARG A 10 -9.60 3.36 7.39
N GLY A 11 -9.21 2.16 7.84
CA GLY A 11 -8.72 1.88 9.18
C GLY A 11 -9.75 1.24 10.10
N PRO A 12 -9.37 1.00 11.38
CA PRO A 12 -10.24 0.40 12.38
C PRO A 12 -11.57 1.17 12.51
N SER A 13 -12.66 0.43 12.59
CA SER A 13 -14.00 0.99 12.62
C SER A 13 -14.93 0.16 13.53
N TYR A 14 -16.15 0.63 13.74
CA TYR A 14 -17.22 -0.09 14.43
C TYR A 14 -17.49 -1.49 13.81
N TRP A 15 -17.32 -1.59 12.50
CA TRP A 15 -17.58 -2.81 11.75
C TRP A 15 -16.49 -3.85 11.90
N SER A 16 -15.21 -3.40 11.95
CA SER A 16 -14.06 -4.26 12.26
C SER A 16 -12.87 -3.45 12.76
N VAL A 17 -12.20 -3.96 13.77
CA VAL A 17 -10.91 -3.40 14.24
C VAL A 17 -9.73 -4.01 13.48
N ARG A 18 -9.92 -5.19 12.88
CA ARG A 18 -8.86 -5.94 12.17
C ARG A 18 -8.83 -5.70 10.67
N HIS A 19 -10.01 -5.57 10.05
CA HIS A 19 -10.14 -5.30 8.62
C HIS A 19 -10.37 -3.81 8.42
N HIS A 20 -9.47 -3.17 7.69
CA HIS A 20 -9.37 -1.72 7.67
C HIS A 20 -9.95 -1.08 6.40
N LYS A 21 -9.98 -1.81 5.28
CA LYS A 21 -10.57 -1.37 4.01
C LYS A 21 -11.93 -2.06 3.84
N LEU A 22 -13.01 -1.37 4.20
CA LEU A 22 -14.36 -1.94 4.16
C LEU A 22 -15.34 -1.01 3.44
N ILE A 23 -16.19 -1.58 2.61
CA ILE A 23 -17.45 -0.96 2.19
C ILE A 23 -18.51 -1.32 3.24
N VAL A 24 -19.30 -0.33 3.63
CA VAL A 24 -20.48 -0.47 4.47
C VAL A 24 -21.67 0.02 3.68
N LEU A 25 -22.50 -0.91 3.30
CA LEU A 25 -23.71 -0.68 2.50
C LEU A 25 -24.93 -0.86 3.39
N LYS A 26 -25.89 0.06 3.33
CA LYS A 26 -27.21 -0.06 3.95
C LYS A 26 -28.23 -0.20 2.82
N VAL A 27 -28.91 -1.35 2.77
CA VAL A 27 -29.85 -1.71 1.71
C VAL A 27 -31.23 -1.89 2.29
N ASP A 28 -32.23 -1.28 1.66
CA ASP A 28 -33.65 -1.57 1.84
C ASP A 28 -34.05 -2.62 0.81
N LEU A 29 -34.45 -3.79 1.29
CA LEU A 29 -34.86 -4.94 0.47
C LEU A 29 -36.24 -4.75 -0.18
N GLN A 30 -37.02 -3.76 0.29
CA GLN A 30 -38.34 -3.39 -0.23
C GLN A 30 -39.31 -4.59 -0.22
N ASP A 31 -39.84 -4.97 -1.38
CA ASP A 31 -40.75 -6.10 -1.57
C ASP A 31 -40.12 -7.48 -1.27
N LEU A 32 -38.79 -7.54 -1.14
CA LEU A 32 -38.02 -8.73 -0.80
C LEU A 32 -37.63 -8.82 0.69
N ALA A 33 -38.18 -7.96 1.56
CA ALA A 33 -37.79 -7.81 2.97
C ALA A 33 -37.75 -9.12 3.77
N ASP A 34 -38.76 -9.97 3.57
CA ASP A 34 -38.89 -11.26 4.27
C ASP A 34 -38.51 -12.46 3.39
N THR A 35 -37.74 -12.21 2.32
CA THR A 35 -37.41 -13.22 1.32
C THR A 35 -36.02 -13.77 1.55
N TRP A 36 -35.88 -15.09 1.44
CA TRP A 36 -34.64 -15.82 1.52
C TRP A 36 -34.29 -16.42 0.14
N SER A 37 -33.03 -16.80 -0.07
CA SER A 37 -32.55 -17.33 -1.35
C SER A 37 -33.31 -18.56 -1.85
N ASN A 38 -33.77 -19.44 -0.95
CA ASN A 38 -34.54 -20.63 -1.28
C ASN A 38 -35.94 -20.33 -1.82
N ALA A 39 -36.51 -19.18 -1.50
CA ALA A 39 -37.76 -18.70 -2.10
C ALA A 39 -37.58 -18.13 -3.52
N MET A 40 -36.34 -18.05 -4.00
CA MET A 40 -35.95 -17.49 -5.31
C MET A 40 -35.20 -18.53 -6.16
N PRO A 41 -35.92 -19.48 -6.82
CA PRO A 41 -35.26 -20.55 -7.56
C PRO A 41 -34.31 -20.09 -8.67
N SER A 42 -34.62 -18.95 -9.32
CA SER A 42 -33.78 -18.37 -10.35
C SER A 42 -32.44 -17.91 -9.78
N LEU A 43 -32.44 -17.27 -8.61
CA LEU A 43 -31.24 -16.83 -7.91
C LEU A 43 -30.36 -18.04 -7.55
N ALA A 44 -30.93 -19.05 -6.88
CA ALA A 44 -30.16 -20.21 -6.42
C ALA A 44 -29.57 -21.04 -7.56
N ALA A 45 -30.27 -21.10 -8.70
CA ALA A 45 -29.82 -21.86 -9.87
C ALA A 45 -28.77 -21.11 -10.69
N GLN A 46 -29.01 -19.84 -10.99
CA GLN A 46 -28.21 -19.07 -11.95
C GLN A 46 -26.97 -18.41 -11.33
N LEU A 47 -27.05 -17.97 -10.07
CA LEU A 47 -25.97 -17.20 -9.44
C LEU A 47 -24.63 -17.96 -9.37
N PRO A 48 -24.57 -19.26 -9.00
CA PRO A 48 -23.30 -20.00 -9.01
C PRO A 48 -22.74 -20.25 -10.42
N GLU A 49 -23.60 -20.29 -11.44
CA GLU A 49 -23.17 -20.42 -12.84
C GLU A 49 -22.59 -19.13 -13.40
N LEU A 50 -23.18 -17.99 -13.03
CA LEU A 50 -22.73 -16.66 -13.40
C LEU A 50 -21.42 -16.26 -12.69
N LEU A 51 -21.28 -16.63 -11.42
CA LEU A 51 -20.15 -16.25 -10.56
C LEU A 51 -19.56 -17.48 -9.84
N PRO A 52 -18.76 -18.32 -10.52
CA PRO A 52 -18.10 -19.48 -9.91
C PRO A 52 -17.18 -19.11 -8.73
N GLU A 53 -16.70 -17.88 -8.69
CA GLU A 53 -15.89 -17.33 -7.59
C GLU A 53 -16.61 -17.31 -6.23
N LEU A 54 -17.94 -17.47 -6.19
CA LEU A 54 -18.71 -17.58 -4.94
C LEU A 54 -18.24 -18.75 -4.08
N GLU A 55 -17.90 -19.88 -4.71
CA GLU A 55 -17.49 -21.12 -4.05
C GLU A 55 -15.98 -21.18 -3.75
N GLN A 56 -15.20 -20.14 -4.13
CA GLN A 56 -13.76 -20.13 -3.89
C GLN A 56 -13.42 -19.94 -2.41
N THR A 57 -12.59 -20.85 -1.91
CA THR A 57 -12.00 -20.75 -0.57
C THR A 57 -10.77 -19.85 -0.56
N PRO A 58 -10.57 -19.05 0.50
CA PRO A 58 -9.36 -18.26 0.65
C PRO A 58 -8.10 -19.13 0.59
N PRO A 59 -6.99 -18.67 -0.06
CA PRO A 59 -5.71 -19.37 -0.06
C PRO A 59 -5.20 -19.64 1.36
N ALA A 60 -4.57 -20.81 1.57
CA ALA A 60 -4.10 -21.25 2.88
C ALA A 60 -3.05 -20.28 3.52
N GLU A 61 -2.28 -19.59 2.70
CA GLU A 61 -1.29 -18.59 3.14
C GLU A 61 -1.92 -17.39 3.87
N ASN A 62 -3.16 -17.04 3.55
CA ASN A 62 -3.91 -15.97 4.20
C ASN A 62 -4.65 -16.43 5.46
N SER A 63 -4.57 -17.71 5.83
CA SER A 63 -5.40 -18.32 6.87
C SER A 63 -5.09 -17.90 8.32
N LYS A 64 -3.91 -17.29 8.59
CA LYS A 64 -3.52 -16.89 9.95
C LYS A 64 -4.11 -15.54 10.40
N THR A 65 -4.56 -14.70 9.47
CA THR A 65 -5.05 -13.35 9.76
C THR A 65 -6.49 -13.10 9.34
N ILE A 66 -7.07 -13.96 8.51
CA ILE A 66 -8.43 -13.81 7.99
C ILE A 66 -9.33 -14.78 8.76
N HIS A 67 -10.30 -14.28 9.52
CA HIS A 67 -11.44 -15.08 9.92
C HIS A 67 -12.05 -15.61 8.63
N LYS A 68 -11.97 -16.94 8.44
CA LYS A 68 -12.50 -17.61 7.25
C LYS A 68 -13.99 -17.33 7.18
N HIS A 69 -14.40 -16.49 6.26
CA HIS A 69 -15.79 -16.48 5.83
C HIS A 69 -15.93 -17.71 4.91
N PRO A 70 -16.79 -18.67 5.22
CA PRO A 70 -16.99 -19.82 4.34
C PRO A 70 -17.47 -19.34 2.97
N PRO A 71 -17.13 -20.02 1.87
CA PRO A 71 -17.69 -19.72 0.57
C PRO A 71 -19.20 -19.91 0.59
N LEU A 72 -19.92 -19.21 -0.26
CA LEU A 72 -21.35 -19.37 -0.45
C LEU A 72 -21.58 -20.46 -1.50
N THR A 73 -22.03 -21.64 -1.05
CA THR A 73 -22.24 -22.79 -1.92
C THR A 73 -23.65 -22.82 -2.52
N ARG A 74 -23.79 -23.56 -3.62
CA ARG A 74 -25.12 -23.83 -4.24
C ARG A 74 -26.10 -24.47 -3.24
N GLU A 75 -25.62 -25.36 -2.37
CA GLU A 75 -26.43 -26.03 -1.35
C GLU A 75 -26.96 -25.00 -0.33
N GLN A 76 -26.12 -24.11 0.18
CA GLN A 76 -26.53 -23.05 1.11
C GLN A 76 -27.58 -22.12 0.49
N LEU A 77 -27.40 -21.73 -0.77
CA LEU A 77 -28.41 -20.95 -1.49
C LEU A 77 -29.75 -21.69 -1.62
N ALA A 78 -29.73 -23.00 -1.82
CA ALA A 78 -30.93 -23.81 -1.91
C ALA A 78 -31.59 -24.06 -0.54
N ASP A 79 -30.80 -24.17 0.54
CA ASP A 79 -31.29 -24.33 1.92
C ASP A 79 -31.91 -23.04 2.46
N GLY A 80 -31.45 -21.88 1.99
CA GLY A 80 -31.96 -20.53 2.34
C GLY A 80 -30.96 -19.69 3.06
N GLU A 81 -30.54 -18.60 2.39
CA GLU A 81 -29.65 -17.57 2.92
C GLU A 81 -30.36 -16.19 2.89
N PRO A 82 -30.11 -15.31 3.90
CA PRO A 82 -30.60 -13.94 3.86
C PRO A 82 -30.05 -13.18 2.66
N LEU A 83 -30.87 -12.37 2.00
CA LEU A 83 -30.44 -11.66 0.78
C LEU A 83 -29.27 -10.69 1.01
N GLY A 84 -29.15 -10.05 2.18
CA GLY A 84 -27.98 -9.25 2.51
C GLY A 84 -26.69 -10.07 2.59
N HIS A 85 -26.77 -11.33 3.02
CA HIS A 85 -25.64 -12.26 3.01
C HIS A 85 -25.25 -12.65 1.57
N VAL A 86 -26.25 -12.88 0.71
CA VAL A 86 -26.01 -13.14 -0.72
C VAL A 86 -25.36 -11.92 -1.39
N ILE A 87 -25.86 -10.70 -1.18
CA ILE A 87 -25.29 -9.45 -1.73
C ILE A 87 -23.82 -9.31 -1.30
N GLN A 88 -23.50 -9.60 -0.04
CA GLN A 88 -22.13 -9.56 0.48
C GLN A 88 -21.19 -10.49 -0.30
N HIS A 89 -21.60 -11.74 -0.52
CA HIS A 89 -20.81 -12.72 -1.25
C HIS A 89 -20.67 -12.36 -2.74
N VAL A 90 -21.72 -11.85 -3.36
CA VAL A 90 -21.71 -11.37 -4.73
C VAL A 90 -20.71 -10.22 -4.89
N ALA A 91 -20.73 -9.23 -3.99
CA ALA A 91 -19.80 -8.11 -4.03
C ALA A 91 -18.33 -8.54 -3.88
N LEU A 92 -18.07 -9.55 -3.07
CA LEU A 92 -16.74 -10.16 -2.94
C LEU A 92 -16.35 -10.96 -4.19
N ALA A 93 -17.28 -11.75 -4.75
CA ALA A 93 -17.04 -12.56 -5.94
C ALA A 93 -16.77 -11.69 -7.18
N LEU A 94 -17.53 -10.61 -7.39
CA LEU A 94 -17.31 -9.65 -8.47
C LEU A 94 -15.90 -9.07 -8.44
N GLN A 95 -15.42 -8.66 -7.26
CA GLN A 95 -14.05 -8.18 -7.10
C GLN A 95 -13.01 -9.28 -7.39
N ARG A 96 -13.24 -10.52 -6.91
CA ARG A 96 -12.34 -11.65 -7.19
C ARG A 96 -12.29 -12.01 -8.67
N THR A 97 -13.44 -12.04 -9.35
CA THR A 97 -13.51 -12.25 -10.81
C THR A 97 -12.71 -11.19 -11.58
N ALA A 98 -12.72 -9.94 -11.10
CA ALA A 98 -11.88 -8.86 -11.63
C ALA A 98 -10.41 -8.92 -11.13
N GLY A 99 -9.97 -9.99 -10.46
CA GLY A 99 -8.59 -10.21 -10.04
C GLY A 99 -8.18 -9.49 -8.75
N MET A 100 -9.13 -9.08 -7.91
CA MET A 100 -8.89 -8.44 -6.61
C MET A 100 -9.16 -9.44 -5.47
N PRO A 101 -8.12 -9.96 -4.76
CA PRO A 101 -8.25 -11.04 -3.77
C PRO A 101 -8.82 -10.53 -2.44
N VAL A 102 -10.14 -10.41 -2.35
CA VAL A 102 -10.88 -10.00 -1.14
C VAL A 102 -11.79 -11.12 -0.67
N TYR A 103 -11.84 -11.39 0.65
CA TYR A 103 -12.51 -12.57 1.20
C TYR A 103 -13.34 -12.32 2.48
N TRP A 104 -13.22 -11.16 3.11
CA TRP A 104 -13.91 -10.89 4.37
C TRP A 104 -15.18 -10.07 4.17
N GLY A 105 -16.28 -10.51 4.80
CA GLY A 105 -17.52 -9.76 4.86
C GLY A 105 -18.41 -10.21 6.02
N LYS A 106 -19.46 -9.49 6.26
CA LYS A 106 -20.58 -9.81 7.16
C LYS A 106 -21.82 -9.03 6.78
N SER A 107 -22.98 -9.60 7.07
CA SER A 107 -24.27 -8.90 6.98
C SER A 107 -25.04 -9.05 8.28
N HIS A 108 -25.92 -8.13 8.56
CA HIS A 108 -26.86 -8.21 9.66
C HIS A 108 -28.04 -7.24 9.47
N PRO A 109 -29.22 -7.56 10.03
CA PRO A 109 -30.36 -6.66 9.99
C PRO A 109 -30.05 -5.30 10.63
N ALA A 110 -30.63 -4.23 10.09
CA ALA A 110 -30.66 -2.92 10.73
C ALA A 110 -31.79 -2.85 11.74
N HIS A 111 -31.89 -1.73 12.48
CA HIS A 111 -33.03 -1.49 13.40
C HIS A 111 -34.37 -1.22 12.69
N GLN A 112 -34.37 -1.16 11.40
CA GLN A 112 -35.55 -0.94 10.55
C GLN A 112 -35.87 -2.23 9.79
N ASP A 113 -37.13 -2.66 9.84
CA ASP A 113 -37.61 -3.85 9.15
C ASP A 113 -37.32 -3.77 7.64
N GLY A 114 -36.87 -4.88 7.07
CA GLY A 114 -36.51 -4.99 5.65
C GLY A 114 -35.22 -4.27 5.26
N VAL A 115 -34.48 -3.70 6.21
CA VAL A 115 -33.21 -3.01 5.95
C VAL A 115 -32.05 -3.82 6.53
N GLU A 116 -31.01 -4.01 5.71
CA GLU A 116 -29.81 -4.75 6.10
C GLU A 116 -28.54 -3.93 5.94
N PHE A 117 -27.56 -4.20 6.81
CA PHE A 117 -26.19 -3.79 6.63
C PHE A 117 -25.40 -4.90 5.97
N VAL A 118 -24.76 -4.58 4.86
CA VAL A 118 -23.83 -5.43 4.14
C VAL A 118 -22.43 -4.81 4.22
N VAL A 119 -21.48 -5.54 4.79
CA VAL A 119 -20.12 -5.06 5.03
C VAL A 119 -19.14 -6.05 4.41
N PHE A 120 -18.23 -5.55 3.56
CA PHE A 120 -17.25 -6.40 2.91
C PHE A 120 -15.95 -5.65 2.62
N SER A 121 -14.86 -6.42 2.49
CA SER A 121 -13.54 -5.88 2.19
C SER A 121 -13.42 -5.46 0.72
N TYR A 122 -12.58 -4.43 0.49
CA TYR A 122 -12.21 -4.00 -0.85
C TYR A 122 -10.67 -3.91 -1.00
N GLN A 123 -10.19 -4.09 -2.22
CA GLN A 123 -8.78 -3.81 -2.54
C GLN A 123 -8.62 -2.35 -2.96
N GLU A 124 -9.38 -1.91 -3.96
CA GLU A 124 -9.42 -0.54 -4.44
C GLU A 124 -10.80 0.08 -4.14
N GLU A 125 -10.80 1.33 -3.66
CA GLU A 125 -12.03 1.95 -3.13
C GLU A 125 -13.13 2.10 -4.19
N ARG A 126 -12.77 2.57 -5.39
CA ARG A 126 -13.73 2.73 -6.50
C ARG A 126 -14.32 1.37 -6.90
N ALA A 127 -13.47 0.36 -7.03
CA ALA A 127 -13.93 -1.00 -7.35
C ALA A 127 -14.85 -1.58 -6.27
N GLY A 128 -14.54 -1.37 -4.99
CA GLY A 128 -15.39 -1.80 -3.88
C GLY A 128 -16.78 -1.12 -3.91
N ARG A 129 -16.84 0.15 -4.26
CA ARG A 129 -18.11 0.89 -4.41
C ARG A 129 -18.90 0.41 -5.62
N ALA A 130 -18.26 0.28 -6.78
CA ALA A 130 -18.90 -0.26 -7.98
C ALA A 130 -19.40 -1.69 -7.77
N ALA A 131 -18.62 -2.55 -7.10
CA ALA A 131 -19.03 -3.89 -6.74
C ALA A 131 -20.23 -3.92 -5.78
N ALA A 132 -20.37 -2.93 -4.86
CA ALA A 132 -21.53 -2.81 -3.98
C ALA A 132 -22.81 -2.53 -4.78
N GLU A 133 -22.74 -1.55 -5.67
CA GLU A 133 -23.88 -1.13 -6.51
C GLU A 133 -24.27 -2.27 -7.47
N ALA A 134 -23.29 -2.88 -8.13
CA ALA A 134 -23.52 -4.00 -9.03
C ALA A 134 -24.08 -5.25 -8.32
N ALA A 135 -23.61 -5.55 -7.11
CA ALA A 135 -24.10 -6.71 -6.35
C ALA A 135 -25.58 -6.56 -5.95
N VAL A 136 -25.99 -5.38 -5.51
CA VAL A 136 -27.42 -5.11 -5.20
C VAL A 136 -28.25 -5.24 -6.46
N GLN A 137 -27.83 -4.63 -7.58
CA GLN A 137 -28.56 -4.68 -8.84
C GLN A 137 -28.66 -6.14 -9.37
N LEU A 138 -27.55 -6.90 -9.35
CA LEU A 138 -27.49 -8.27 -9.83
C LEU A 138 -28.43 -9.21 -9.02
N VAL A 139 -28.40 -9.10 -7.70
CA VAL A 139 -29.29 -9.90 -6.83
C VAL A 139 -30.74 -9.48 -7.02
N ASP A 140 -31.03 -8.20 -7.12
CA ASP A 140 -32.38 -7.69 -7.40
C ASP A 140 -32.91 -8.19 -8.76
N ASP A 141 -32.09 -8.15 -9.81
CA ASP A 141 -32.45 -8.62 -11.14
C ASP A 141 -32.72 -10.14 -11.17
N LEU A 142 -31.87 -10.94 -10.49
CA LEU A 142 -32.10 -12.40 -10.37
C LEU A 142 -33.39 -12.73 -9.62
N CYS A 143 -33.69 -11.99 -8.52
CA CYS A 143 -34.91 -12.20 -7.77
C CYS A 143 -36.16 -11.90 -8.60
N HIS A 144 -36.10 -10.95 -9.51
CA HIS A 144 -37.19 -10.56 -10.40
C HIS A 144 -37.16 -11.24 -11.78
N GLY A 145 -36.22 -12.17 -12.03
CA GLY A 145 -36.09 -12.89 -13.31
C GLY A 145 -35.70 -12.01 -14.49
N ARG A 146 -34.99 -10.92 -14.25
CA ARG A 146 -34.49 -10.03 -15.28
C ARG A 146 -33.18 -10.56 -15.91
N GLU A 147 -32.92 -10.18 -17.15
CA GLU A 147 -31.70 -10.57 -17.84
C GLU A 147 -30.45 -9.85 -17.26
N ILE A 148 -29.37 -10.60 -17.09
CA ILE A 148 -28.13 -10.10 -16.50
C ILE A 148 -27.03 -10.03 -17.55
N GLN A 149 -26.35 -8.91 -17.62
CA GLN A 149 -25.13 -8.73 -18.40
C GLN A 149 -23.92 -8.59 -17.45
N LEU A 150 -23.29 -9.72 -17.12
CA LEU A 150 -22.17 -9.73 -16.17
C LEU A 150 -20.89 -9.13 -16.77
N LYS A 151 -20.65 -9.34 -18.07
CA LYS A 151 -19.40 -8.91 -18.72
C LYS A 151 -19.10 -7.43 -18.58
N PRO A 152 -20.02 -6.47 -18.83
CA PRO A 152 -19.75 -5.04 -18.63
C PRO A 152 -19.37 -4.68 -17.19
N ILE A 153 -19.97 -5.35 -16.18
CA ILE A 153 -19.65 -5.14 -14.77
C ILE A 153 -18.21 -5.56 -14.48
N ILE A 154 -17.81 -6.73 -14.99
CA ILE A 154 -16.44 -7.22 -14.78
C ILE A 154 -15.43 -6.37 -15.54
N ASP A 155 -15.74 -5.95 -16.75
CA ASP A 155 -14.88 -5.08 -17.57
C ASP A 155 -14.65 -3.74 -16.86
N GLU A 156 -15.69 -3.10 -16.29
CA GLU A 156 -15.57 -1.88 -15.48
C GLU A 156 -14.69 -2.07 -14.25
N LEU A 157 -14.89 -3.16 -13.50
CA LEU A 157 -14.06 -3.46 -12.33
C LEU A 157 -12.59 -3.72 -12.70
N HIS A 158 -12.34 -4.31 -13.86
CA HIS A 158 -10.99 -4.48 -14.41
C HIS A 158 -10.35 -3.14 -14.77
N GLU A 159 -11.07 -2.25 -15.45
CA GLU A 159 -10.57 -0.91 -15.78
C GLU A 159 -10.21 -0.13 -14.52
N ILE A 160 -11.09 -0.12 -13.52
CA ILE A 160 -10.81 0.55 -12.24
C ILE A 160 -9.56 -0.03 -11.58
N ARG A 161 -9.42 -1.35 -11.58
CA ARG A 161 -8.25 -2.03 -11.02
C ARG A 161 -6.97 -1.62 -11.75
N GLU A 162 -6.97 -1.59 -13.09
CA GLU A 162 -5.80 -1.20 -13.88
C GLU A 162 -5.38 0.26 -13.60
N GLU A 163 -6.35 1.16 -13.40
CA GLU A 163 -6.09 2.57 -13.09
C GLU A 163 -5.55 2.80 -11.68
N GLU A 164 -6.05 2.06 -10.69
CA GLU A 164 -5.77 2.32 -9.27
C GLU A 164 -4.74 1.38 -8.64
N PHE A 165 -4.54 0.19 -9.23
CA PHE A 165 -3.63 -0.81 -8.67
C PHE A 165 -2.17 -0.37 -8.77
N PHE A 166 -1.47 -0.51 -7.66
CA PHE A 166 -0.03 -0.36 -7.67
C PHE A 166 0.61 -1.44 -8.53
N GLY A 167 1.39 -1.06 -9.51
CA GLY A 167 2.14 -2.04 -10.31
C GLY A 167 2.93 -3.02 -9.41
N PRO A 168 3.27 -4.22 -9.91
CA PRO A 168 3.86 -5.30 -9.11
C PRO A 168 5.07 -4.89 -8.27
N SER A 169 5.90 -3.99 -8.78
CA SER A 169 7.09 -3.49 -8.09
C SER A 169 6.73 -2.65 -6.86
N THR A 170 5.82 -1.68 -7.00
CA THR A 170 5.35 -0.84 -5.89
C THR A 170 4.62 -1.68 -4.86
N TRP A 171 3.75 -2.59 -5.32
CA TRP A 171 2.99 -3.46 -4.43
C TRP A 171 3.89 -4.37 -3.59
N SER A 172 4.98 -4.90 -4.17
CA SER A 172 5.93 -5.71 -3.41
C SER A 172 6.58 -4.94 -2.26
N ILE A 173 6.97 -3.68 -2.49
CA ILE A 173 7.56 -2.82 -1.44
C ILE A 173 6.53 -2.48 -0.37
N VAL A 174 5.30 -2.14 -0.76
CA VAL A 174 4.20 -1.81 0.16
C VAL A 174 3.82 -3.03 1.01
N SER A 175 3.72 -4.21 0.39
CA SER A 175 3.39 -5.46 1.08
C SER A 175 4.48 -5.87 2.08
N GLU A 176 5.75 -5.74 1.68
CA GLU A 176 6.89 -6.00 2.57
C GLU A 176 6.89 -5.01 3.75
N ALA A 177 6.67 -3.72 3.50
CA ALA A 177 6.55 -2.72 4.56
C ALA A 177 5.38 -3.03 5.51
N ALA A 178 4.21 -3.39 4.98
CA ALA A 178 3.02 -3.75 5.76
C ALA A 178 3.26 -5.01 6.62
N SER A 179 3.94 -6.04 6.10
CA SER A 179 4.30 -7.26 6.84
C SER A 179 5.19 -6.96 8.06
N ARG A 180 5.98 -5.89 8.00
CA ARG A 180 6.81 -5.37 9.09
C ARG A 180 6.09 -4.35 9.97
N ASN A 181 4.77 -4.19 9.85
CA ASN A 181 3.97 -3.20 10.57
C ASN A 181 4.38 -1.74 10.31
N ILE A 182 5.00 -1.46 9.16
CA ILE A 182 5.23 -0.11 8.68
C ILE A 182 3.95 0.39 8.02
N PRO A 183 3.30 1.44 8.54
CA PRO A 183 2.09 1.96 7.94
C PRO A 183 2.37 2.62 6.59
N TYR A 184 1.40 2.57 5.69
CA TYR A 184 1.49 3.27 4.42
C TYR A 184 0.23 4.11 4.14
N ILE A 185 0.40 5.18 3.38
CA ILE A 185 -0.66 6.06 2.92
C ILE A 185 -0.43 6.38 1.44
N GLN A 186 -1.41 6.09 0.60
CA GLN A 186 -1.40 6.57 -0.78
C GLN A 186 -1.71 8.08 -0.80
N LEU A 187 -0.86 8.87 -1.43
CA LEU A 187 -1.13 10.30 -1.58
C LEU A 187 -2.18 10.49 -2.68
N LYS A 188 -3.21 11.30 -2.36
CA LYS A 188 -4.33 11.51 -3.28
C LYS A 188 -3.88 11.95 -4.68
N ASN A 189 -4.53 11.39 -5.70
CA ASN A 189 -4.30 11.71 -7.12
C ASN A 189 -2.84 11.50 -7.57
N SER A 190 -2.13 10.55 -6.96
CA SER A 190 -0.74 10.27 -7.29
C SER A 190 -0.40 8.80 -7.05
N SER A 191 0.56 8.28 -7.81
CA SER A 191 1.14 6.95 -7.59
C SER A 191 2.20 6.96 -6.48
N ILE A 192 2.35 8.07 -5.74
CA ILE A 192 3.32 8.19 -4.65
C ILE A 192 2.74 7.58 -3.38
N ILE A 193 3.50 6.71 -2.75
CA ILE A 193 3.19 6.08 -1.48
C ILE A 193 4.09 6.65 -0.40
N GLN A 194 3.48 7.07 0.69
CA GLN A 194 4.18 7.38 1.93
C GLN A 194 4.25 6.10 2.78
N LEU A 195 5.44 5.69 3.15
CA LEU A 195 5.72 4.65 4.14
C LEU A 195 6.10 5.31 5.46
N GLY A 196 5.44 4.92 6.56
CA GLY A 196 5.65 5.56 7.87
C GLY A 196 4.88 6.87 8.06
N TYR A 197 5.04 7.49 9.25
CA TYR A 197 4.31 8.67 9.67
C TYR A 197 5.23 9.81 10.12
N GLY A 198 4.78 11.06 9.91
CA GLY A 198 5.44 12.25 10.40
C GLY A 198 6.89 12.37 9.93
N VAL A 199 7.79 12.76 10.81
CA VAL A 199 9.23 12.90 10.52
C VAL A 199 9.92 11.61 10.08
N ASN A 200 9.33 10.46 10.38
CA ASN A 200 9.88 9.14 10.05
C ASN A 200 9.40 8.63 8.68
N GLN A 201 8.57 9.39 7.97
CA GLN A 201 8.07 8.98 6.67
C GLN A 201 9.16 8.88 5.61
N LYS A 202 8.98 7.92 4.70
CA LYS A 202 9.70 7.80 3.44
C LYS A 202 8.69 7.74 2.31
N ARG A 203 9.07 8.21 1.13
CA ARG A 203 8.19 8.17 -0.04
C ARG A 203 8.80 7.27 -1.09
N ILE A 204 7.92 6.56 -1.79
CA ILE A 204 8.28 5.76 -2.96
C ILE A 204 7.36 6.13 -4.12
N TRP A 205 7.89 6.06 -5.34
CA TRP A 205 7.16 6.18 -6.59
C TRP A 205 7.70 5.11 -7.54
N ALA A 206 6.90 4.09 -7.82
CA ALA A 206 7.41 2.85 -8.42
C ALA A 206 8.56 2.28 -7.57
N THR A 207 9.76 2.21 -8.12
CA THR A 207 10.98 1.78 -7.42
C THR A 207 11.95 2.94 -7.14
N THR A 208 11.57 4.19 -7.39
CA THR A 208 12.31 5.36 -6.89
C THR A 208 11.91 5.65 -5.45
N THR A 209 12.83 6.16 -4.67
CA THR A 209 12.65 6.39 -3.23
C THR A 209 13.00 7.81 -2.82
N SER A 210 12.80 8.13 -1.53
CA SER A 210 13.27 9.40 -0.94
C SER A 210 14.81 9.57 -0.99
N TYR A 211 15.55 8.52 -1.33
CA TYR A 211 17.01 8.54 -1.43
C TYR A 211 17.51 8.55 -2.87
N THR A 212 16.64 8.32 -3.85
CA THR A 212 17.03 8.33 -5.26
C THR A 212 17.53 9.71 -5.67
N SER A 213 18.78 9.78 -6.08
CA SER A 213 19.43 11.00 -6.53
C SER A 213 18.89 11.45 -7.89
N HIS A 214 18.43 12.70 -7.99
CA HIS A 214 18.06 13.27 -9.29
C HIS A 214 19.25 13.29 -10.28
N ALA A 215 20.45 13.58 -9.80
CA ALA A 215 21.65 13.53 -10.64
C ALA A 215 21.91 12.12 -11.18
N GLY A 216 21.70 11.08 -10.35
CA GLY A 216 21.80 9.67 -10.79
C GLY A 216 20.75 9.31 -11.83
N VAL A 217 19.52 9.80 -11.70
CA VAL A 217 18.44 9.61 -12.68
C VAL A 217 18.79 10.27 -14.01
N GLU A 218 19.29 11.52 -14.00
CA GLU A 218 19.72 12.24 -15.20
C GLU A 218 20.93 11.57 -15.89
N VAL A 219 21.87 11.04 -15.11
CA VAL A 219 23.00 10.25 -15.66
C VAL A 219 22.45 8.99 -16.34
N ALA A 220 21.62 8.20 -15.64
CA ALA A 220 21.05 6.97 -16.18
C ALA A 220 20.17 7.21 -17.41
N GLY A 221 19.45 8.32 -17.46
CA GLY A 221 18.64 8.75 -18.61
C GLY A 221 19.42 9.10 -19.87
N ASN A 222 20.72 9.41 -19.73
CA ASN A 222 21.56 9.77 -20.85
C ASN A 222 22.62 8.68 -21.15
N LYS A 223 22.34 7.86 -22.17
CA LYS A 223 23.16 6.70 -22.51
C LYS A 223 24.64 7.04 -22.77
N ASN A 224 24.93 8.17 -23.42
CA ASN A 224 26.31 8.59 -23.69
C ASN A 224 27.04 8.99 -22.42
N ARG A 225 26.37 9.78 -21.54
CA ARG A 225 26.95 10.20 -20.26
C ARG A 225 27.22 8.99 -19.36
N THR A 226 26.25 8.07 -19.25
CA THR A 226 26.41 6.83 -18.51
C THR A 226 27.59 6.02 -19.01
N LYS A 227 27.67 5.80 -20.34
CA LYS A 227 28.80 5.04 -20.92
C LYS A 227 30.14 5.72 -20.70
N ALA A 228 30.23 7.03 -20.86
CA ALA A 228 31.49 7.76 -20.64
C ALA A 228 31.95 7.58 -19.17
N MET A 229 31.06 7.80 -18.19
CA MET A 229 31.37 7.62 -16.78
C MET A 229 31.77 6.19 -16.43
N LEU A 230 31.07 5.20 -16.97
CA LEU A 230 31.39 3.78 -16.75
C LEU A 230 32.74 3.40 -17.37
N LYS A 231 33.02 3.87 -18.60
CA LYS A 231 34.29 3.65 -19.30
C LYS A 231 35.47 4.25 -18.54
N ASP A 232 35.34 5.49 -18.09
CA ASP A 232 36.38 6.18 -17.31
C ASP A 232 36.67 5.47 -15.98
N ALA A 233 35.65 4.80 -15.43
CA ALA A 233 35.79 3.96 -14.22
C ALA A 233 36.26 2.53 -14.49
N GLY A 234 36.59 2.17 -15.75
CA GLY A 234 37.06 0.86 -16.14
C GLY A 234 35.98 -0.22 -16.17
N VAL A 235 34.71 0.15 -16.31
CA VAL A 235 33.59 -0.78 -16.49
C VAL A 235 33.50 -1.12 -17.98
N PRO A 236 33.39 -2.41 -18.36
CA PRO A 236 33.20 -2.81 -19.77
C PRO A 236 31.87 -2.25 -20.31
N VAL A 237 31.94 -1.42 -21.33
CA VAL A 237 30.81 -0.88 -22.10
C VAL A 237 31.06 -1.07 -23.58
N PRO A 238 30.02 -1.16 -24.45
CA PRO A 238 30.24 -1.25 -25.89
C PRO A 238 31.07 -0.06 -26.39
N TYR A 239 32.12 -0.32 -27.11
CA TYR A 239 32.92 0.73 -27.74
C TYR A 239 32.12 1.31 -28.91
N GLY A 240 32.09 2.63 -29.06
CA GLY A 240 31.34 3.28 -30.10
C GLY A 240 31.34 4.80 -29.99
N THR A 241 30.69 5.44 -30.96
CA THR A 241 30.61 6.90 -31.10
C THR A 241 29.23 7.35 -31.51
N THR A 242 28.98 8.66 -31.44
CA THR A 242 27.72 9.26 -31.91
C THR A 242 27.97 9.93 -33.25
N VAL A 243 27.14 9.62 -34.24
CA VAL A 243 27.21 10.13 -35.60
C VAL A 243 25.94 10.91 -35.96
N TYR A 244 26.05 11.84 -36.91
CA TYR A 244 24.96 12.69 -37.39
C TYR A 244 24.71 12.58 -38.86
N SER A 245 25.61 11.89 -39.61
CA SER A 245 25.58 11.77 -41.04
C SER A 245 26.17 10.44 -41.51
N GLU A 246 25.96 10.12 -42.79
CA GLU A 246 26.55 8.95 -43.42
C GLU A 246 28.09 9.02 -43.45
N ALA A 247 28.68 10.23 -43.61
CA ALA A 247 30.13 10.39 -43.53
C ALA A 247 30.66 9.99 -42.11
N GLY A 248 30.00 10.49 -41.03
CA GLY A 248 30.36 10.09 -39.68
C GLY A 248 30.12 8.59 -39.39
N LEU A 249 29.11 7.97 -40.04
CA LEU A 249 28.90 6.54 -39.97
C LEU A 249 30.08 5.77 -40.62
N ARG A 250 30.60 6.27 -41.73
CA ARG A 250 31.78 5.66 -42.41
C ARG A 250 33.00 5.66 -41.50
N ASP A 251 33.32 6.80 -40.93
CA ASP A 251 34.43 6.93 -40.00
C ASP A 251 34.25 5.97 -38.79
N ALA A 252 33.02 5.89 -38.24
CA ALA A 252 32.69 4.97 -37.16
C ALA A 252 32.86 3.50 -37.54
N VAL A 253 32.43 3.09 -38.72
CA VAL A 253 32.56 1.71 -39.20
C VAL A 253 34.01 1.35 -39.49
N GLU A 254 34.81 2.30 -40.00
CA GLU A 254 36.25 2.10 -40.17
C GLU A 254 37.00 1.86 -38.86
N ASP A 255 36.59 2.57 -37.79
CA ASP A 255 37.17 2.43 -36.44
C ASP A 255 36.71 1.15 -35.70
N LEU A 256 35.39 0.81 -35.82
CA LEU A 256 34.80 -0.28 -35.06
C LEU A 256 34.92 -1.67 -35.72
N GLY A 257 34.88 -1.71 -37.05
CA GLY A 257 34.64 -2.94 -37.81
C GLY A 257 33.23 -3.53 -37.61
N PHE A 258 32.84 -4.41 -38.50
CA PHE A 258 31.57 -5.18 -38.36
C PHE A 258 31.75 -6.40 -37.44
N PRO A 259 30.73 -6.85 -36.73
CA PRO A 259 29.36 -6.33 -36.70
C PRO A 259 29.16 -5.14 -35.76
N ILE A 260 28.25 -4.23 -36.18
CA ILE A 260 27.89 -3.03 -35.40
C ILE A 260 26.40 -3.01 -35.05
N VAL A 261 26.05 -2.05 -34.17
CA VAL A 261 24.68 -1.68 -33.81
C VAL A 261 24.50 -0.18 -34.09
N THR A 262 23.36 0.19 -34.68
CA THR A 262 22.93 1.59 -34.76
C THR A 262 21.68 1.79 -33.91
N LYS A 263 21.61 2.89 -33.15
CA LYS A 263 20.44 3.22 -32.34
C LYS A 263 20.31 4.73 -32.11
N PRO A 264 19.08 5.27 -32.01
CA PRO A 264 18.90 6.69 -31.70
C PRO A 264 19.45 7.02 -30.31
N LEU A 265 20.04 8.21 -30.15
CA LEU A 265 20.54 8.68 -28.85
C LEU A 265 19.40 8.80 -27.83
N ASP A 266 18.26 9.38 -28.24
CA ASP A 266 17.11 9.67 -27.39
C ASP A 266 16.00 8.63 -27.50
N GLY A 267 16.29 7.40 -27.96
CA GLY A 267 15.32 6.33 -28.16
C GLY A 267 15.11 5.45 -26.92
N ASN A 268 13.85 5.04 -26.69
CA ASN A 268 13.46 4.11 -25.64
C ASN A 268 12.85 2.82 -26.23
N HIS A 269 12.89 1.72 -25.47
CA HIS A 269 12.28 0.42 -25.82
C HIS A 269 12.78 -0.21 -27.14
N GLY A 270 14.00 0.10 -27.59
CA GLY A 270 14.59 -0.47 -28.81
C GLY A 270 14.04 0.10 -30.12
N LYS A 271 13.20 1.14 -30.08
CA LYS A 271 12.68 1.79 -31.30
C LYS A 271 13.81 2.40 -32.11
N GLY A 272 13.86 2.10 -33.42
CA GLY A 272 14.89 2.60 -34.33
C GLY A 272 16.29 1.99 -34.14
N ALA A 273 16.44 0.95 -33.32
CA ALA A 273 17.70 0.23 -33.17
C ALA A 273 17.80 -0.90 -34.20
N THR A 274 18.94 -0.96 -34.90
CA THR A 274 19.30 -2.06 -35.81
C THR A 274 20.54 -2.76 -35.23
N ILE A 275 20.42 -4.06 -34.98
CA ILE A 275 21.45 -4.89 -34.33
C ILE A 275 22.10 -5.84 -35.33
N ARG A 276 23.35 -6.24 -35.03
CA ARG A 276 24.10 -7.21 -35.82
C ARG A 276 24.22 -6.83 -37.32
N ILE A 277 24.54 -5.57 -37.54
CA ILE A 277 24.79 -5.05 -38.90
C ILE A 277 26.12 -5.60 -39.39
N MET A 278 26.10 -6.28 -40.54
CA MET A 278 27.26 -7.03 -41.05
C MET A 278 27.92 -6.38 -42.28
N ASN A 279 27.28 -5.40 -42.88
CA ASN A 279 27.71 -4.76 -44.15
C ASN A 279 27.35 -3.26 -44.16
N TRP A 280 27.89 -2.55 -45.13
CA TRP A 280 27.71 -1.10 -45.28
C TRP A 280 26.27 -0.70 -45.62
N GLU A 281 25.63 -1.46 -46.50
CA GLU A 281 24.28 -1.20 -46.96
C GLU A 281 23.31 -1.20 -45.78
N ASP A 282 23.34 -2.25 -44.98
CA ASP A 282 22.54 -2.38 -43.75
C ASP A 282 22.89 -1.27 -42.73
N ALA A 283 24.16 -0.81 -42.69
CA ALA A 283 24.58 0.25 -41.78
C ALA A 283 23.92 1.58 -42.16
N VAL A 284 23.83 1.88 -43.46
CA VAL A 284 23.15 3.09 -43.95
C VAL A 284 21.64 3.02 -43.68
N GLU A 285 21.02 1.85 -43.90
CA GLU A 285 19.60 1.66 -43.54
C GLU A 285 19.36 1.81 -42.04
N GLY A 286 20.21 1.23 -41.21
CA GLY A 286 20.16 1.34 -39.76
C GLY A 286 20.35 2.78 -39.30
N LEU A 287 21.23 3.56 -39.92
CA LEU A 287 21.35 5.00 -39.67
C LEU A 287 20.05 5.74 -39.92
N LYS A 288 19.44 5.52 -41.13
CA LYS A 288 18.17 6.14 -41.51
C LYS A 288 17.04 5.77 -40.57
N ALA A 289 16.93 4.50 -40.20
CA ALA A 289 15.92 4.01 -39.27
C ALA A 289 16.06 4.68 -37.88
N ALA A 290 17.27 4.84 -37.40
CA ALA A 290 17.55 5.53 -36.12
C ALA A 290 17.25 7.03 -36.25
N GLN A 291 17.57 7.68 -37.37
CA GLN A 291 17.36 9.11 -37.61
C GLN A 291 15.89 9.52 -37.64
N VAL A 292 14.96 8.59 -37.83
CA VAL A 292 13.50 8.86 -37.69
C VAL A 292 13.17 9.31 -36.27
N TYR A 293 13.94 8.83 -35.24
CA TYR A 293 13.65 9.08 -33.83
C TYR A 293 14.59 10.13 -33.23
N SER A 294 15.85 10.21 -33.66
CA SER A 294 16.84 11.17 -33.16
C SER A 294 17.86 11.53 -34.23
N ARG A 295 18.16 12.83 -34.41
CA ARG A 295 19.23 13.29 -35.32
C ARG A 295 20.60 12.71 -34.97
N ALA A 296 20.84 12.45 -33.68
CA ALA A 296 22.06 11.85 -33.18
C ALA A 296 21.89 10.33 -33.08
N VAL A 297 22.74 9.59 -33.77
CA VAL A 297 22.71 8.11 -33.81
C VAL A 297 23.97 7.55 -33.16
N ILE A 298 23.78 6.67 -32.20
CA ILE A 298 24.88 5.90 -31.59
C ILE A 298 25.22 4.76 -32.53
N VAL A 299 26.48 4.66 -32.90
CA VAL A 299 27.09 3.52 -33.62
C VAL A 299 28.05 2.83 -32.67
N GLU A 300 27.84 1.54 -32.40
CA GLU A 300 28.65 0.84 -31.42
C GLU A 300 28.92 -0.63 -31.84
N GLN A 301 29.97 -1.20 -31.27
CA GLN A 301 30.32 -2.60 -31.47
C GLN A 301 29.17 -3.51 -31.01
N TYR A 302 28.84 -4.52 -31.82
CA TYR A 302 27.87 -5.53 -31.44
C TYR A 302 28.44 -6.44 -30.37
N ILE A 303 27.77 -6.53 -29.22
CA ILE A 303 28.11 -7.48 -28.17
C ILE A 303 27.25 -8.72 -28.32
N GLN A 304 27.89 -9.86 -28.51
CA GLN A 304 27.21 -11.15 -28.61
C GLN A 304 27.01 -11.75 -27.24
N GLY A 305 25.80 -12.21 -26.96
CA GLY A 305 25.49 -12.86 -25.70
C GLY A 305 24.00 -12.82 -25.34
N ASP A 306 23.71 -13.42 -24.22
CA ASP A 306 22.39 -13.36 -23.57
C ASP A 306 22.21 -12.05 -22.83
N ASP A 307 20.95 -11.67 -22.65
CA ASP A 307 20.55 -10.45 -21.97
C ASP A 307 20.28 -10.73 -20.49
N TYR A 308 21.02 -10.05 -19.62
CA TYR A 308 20.89 -10.19 -18.17
C TYR A 308 20.48 -8.84 -17.54
N ARG A 309 19.52 -8.88 -16.61
CA ARG A 309 19.16 -7.78 -15.74
C ARG A 309 19.73 -8.05 -14.35
N LEU A 310 20.68 -7.21 -13.90
CA LEU A 310 21.22 -7.22 -12.55
C LEU A 310 20.52 -6.14 -11.73
N LEU A 311 19.90 -6.50 -10.60
CA LEU A 311 19.24 -5.58 -9.70
C LEU A 311 20.12 -5.27 -8.50
N VAL A 312 20.48 -4.00 -8.34
CA VAL A 312 21.26 -3.50 -7.21
C VAL A 312 20.39 -2.62 -6.33
N VAL A 313 20.42 -2.86 -5.02
CA VAL A 313 19.74 -2.07 -4.00
C VAL A 313 20.75 -1.70 -2.92
N ASN A 314 20.83 -0.41 -2.57
CA ASN A 314 21.75 0.11 -1.55
C ASN A 314 23.20 -0.35 -1.77
N GLY A 315 23.65 -0.33 -3.03
CA GLY A 315 25.01 -0.73 -3.41
C GLY A 315 25.30 -2.23 -3.32
N LYS A 316 24.26 -3.09 -3.21
CA LYS A 316 24.39 -4.55 -3.17
C LYS A 316 23.59 -5.20 -4.29
N LEU A 317 24.20 -6.16 -4.99
CA LEU A 317 23.50 -7.01 -5.95
C LEU A 317 22.51 -7.90 -5.19
N ILE A 318 21.24 -7.79 -5.51
CA ILE A 318 20.17 -8.51 -4.81
C ILE A 318 19.60 -9.64 -5.66
N ALA A 319 19.50 -9.44 -6.97
CA ALA A 319 18.97 -10.44 -7.88
C ALA A 319 19.53 -10.25 -9.29
N ALA A 320 19.61 -11.35 -10.03
CA ALA A 320 19.97 -11.37 -11.44
C ALA A 320 18.99 -12.26 -12.22
N ALA A 321 18.54 -11.78 -13.38
CA ALA A 321 17.67 -12.54 -14.25
C ALA A 321 18.22 -12.55 -15.69
N LYS A 322 18.27 -13.73 -16.31
CA LYS A 322 18.44 -13.87 -17.76
C LYS A 322 17.10 -13.60 -18.42
N ARG A 323 17.04 -12.65 -19.33
CA ARG A 323 15.84 -12.30 -20.09
C ARG A 323 15.89 -12.96 -21.45
N THR A 324 14.76 -13.53 -21.86
CA THR A 324 14.62 -14.15 -23.18
C THR A 324 13.47 -13.50 -23.93
N PRO A 325 13.65 -13.07 -25.20
CA PRO A 325 12.56 -12.50 -26.00
C PRO A 325 11.41 -13.49 -26.14
N ALA A 326 10.22 -12.97 -26.44
CA ALA A 326 9.06 -13.79 -26.78
C ALA A 326 9.41 -14.72 -27.95
N ALA A 327 9.18 -16.01 -27.78
CA ALA A 327 9.53 -17.03 -28.77
C ALA A 327 8.48 -18.15 -28.79
N VAL A 328 8.41 -18.84 -29.92
CA VAL A 328 7.68 -20.10 -30.07
C VAL A 328 8.64 -21.19 -30.55
N LYS A 329 8.31 -22.43 -30.21
CA LYS A 329 9.10 -23.60 -30.61
C LYS A 329 8.28 -24.46 -31.57
N GLY A 330 8.82 -24.69 -32.79
CA GLY A 330 8.20 -25.51 -33.80
C GLY A 330 8.03 -26.96 -33.39
N ASP A 331 6.93 -27.54 -33.79
CA ASP A 331 6.59 -28.96 -33.61
C ASP A 331 6.43 -29.72 -34.95
N GLY A 332 6.71 -29.06 -36.07
CA GLY A 332 6.57 -29.61 -37.40
C GLY A 332 5.12 -29.79 -37.89
N LYS A 333 4.13 -29.28 -37.15
CA LYS A 333 2.71 -29.50 -37.45
C LYS A 333 1.86 -28.24 -37.39
N ARG A 334 2.01 -27.44 -36.33
CA ARG A 334 1.18 -26.25 -36.07
C ARG A 334 1.77 -25.00 -36.71
N THR A 335 0.90 -24.09 -37.10
CA THR A 335 1.26 -22.77 -37.58
C THR A 335 1.87 -21.92 -36.45
N ILE A 336 2.59 -20.86 -36.81
CA ILE A 336 3.15 -19.90 -35.86
C ILE A 336 2.04 -19.27 -35.00
N GLN A 337 0.88 -18.95 -35.59
CA GLN A 337 -0.27 -18.41 -34.85
C GLN A 337 -0.77 -19.41 -33.80
N GLU A 338 -0.96 -20.68 -34.18
CA GLU A 338 -1.40 -21.71 -33.24
C GLU A 338 -0.39 -21.94 -32.13
N LEU A 339 0.92 -21.84 -32.38
CA LEU A 339 1.97 -21.93 -31.37
C LEU A 339 1.95 -20.71 -30.44
N ILE A 340 1.65 -19.50 -30.92
CA ILE A 340 1.46 -18.30 -30.09
C ILE A 340 0.25 -18.49 -29.19
N ASP A 341 -0.87 -18.97 -29.73
CA ASP A 341 -2.10 -19.18 -28.99
C ASP A 341 -1.89 -20.23 -27.89
N GLU A 342 -1.18 -21.32 -28.17
CA GLU A 342 -0.80 -22.31 -27.16
C GLU A 342 0.05 -21.71 -26.03
N VAL A 343 1.10 -20.96 -26.38
CA VAL A 343 1.94 -20.30 -25.36
C VAL A 343 1.10 -19.35 -24.50
N ASN A 344 0.09 -18.72 -25.08
CA ASN A 344 -0.82 -17.82 -24.37
C ASN A 344 -1.85 -18.54 -23.48
N THR A 345 -2.00 -19.87 -23.61
CA THR A 345 -2.84 -20.65 -22.68
C THR A 345 -2.22 -20.80 -21.28
N ASP A 346 -0.92 -20.50 -21.11
CA ASP A 346 -0.28 -20.50 -19.79
C ASP A 346 -1.06 -19.60 -18.83
N PRO A 347 -1.62 -20.14 -17.72
CA PRO A 347 -2.44 -19.36 -16.79
C PRO A 347 -1.71 -18.18 -16.15
N ARG A 348 -0.37 -18.15 -16.21
CA ARG A 348 0.47 -17.05 -15.75
C ARG A 348 0.50 -15.87 -16.74
N ARG A 349 0.01 -16.05 -17.99
CA ARG A 349 -0.02 -15.00 -19.03
C ARG A 349 -1.35 -14.25 -19.00
N GLY A 350 -1.28 -12.93 -19.22
CA GLY A 350 -2.44 -12.05 -19.27
C GLY A 350 -2.15 -10.79 -20.08
N VAL A 351 -3.12 -9.90 -20.16
CA VAL A 351 -2.99 -8.61 -20.86
C VAL A 351 -2.29 -7.61 -19.95
N GLY A 352 -1.34 -6.84 -20.46
CA GLY A 352 -0.65 -5.79 -19.69
C GLY A 352 0.10 -6.31 -18.47
N HIS A 353 -0.31 -5.87 -17.28
CA HIS A 353 0.29 -6.23 -15.99
C HIS A 353 -0.62 -7.07 -15.09
N GLU A 354 -1.71 -7.60 -15.61
CA GLU A 354 -2.69 -8.39 -14.86
C GLU A 354 -2.09 -9.63 -14.21
N LYS A 355 -1.23 -10.32 -14.95
CA LYS A 355 -0.60 -11.57 -14.52
C LYS A 355 0.93 -11.47 -14.52
N VAL A 356 1.56 -12.51 -14.04
CA VAL A 356 3.02 -12.62 -13.92
C VAL A 356 3.72 -12.48 -15.27
N LEU A 357 3.16 -13.06 -16.34
CA LEU A 357 3.65 -12.97 -17.71
C LEU A 357 2.66 -12.20 -18.59
N THR A 358 3.17 -11.54 -19.61
CA THR A 358 2.35 -10.87 -20.61
C THR A 358 2.09 -11.79 -21.78
N SER A 359 0.87 -11.78 -22.32
CA SER A 359 0.52 -12.52 -23.54
C SER A 359 1.31 -12.03 -24.74
N ILE A 360 1.75 -12.95 -25.60
CA ILE A 360 2.43 -12.63 -26.85
C ILE A 360 1.38 -12.11 -27.85
N LYS A 361 1.62 -10.91 -28.39
CA LYS A 361 0.77 -10.33 -29.45
C LYS A 361 1.50 -10.37 -30.77
N ALA A 362 0.81 -10.85 -31.80
CA ALA A 362 1.27 -10.77 -33.20
C ALA A 362 1.03 -9.35 -33.76
N ASP A 363 1.80 -8.38 -33.22
CA ASP A 363 1.76 -6.98 -33.67
C ASP A 363 2.62 -6.75 -34.93
N GLN A 364 2.62 -5.50 -35.44
CA GLN A 364 3.39 -5.13 -36.62
C GLN A 364 4.87 -5.51 -36.50
N HIS A 365 5.49 -5.34 -35.33
CA HIS A 365 6.88 -5.73 -35.14
C HIS A 365 7.12 -7.23 -35.30
N THR A 366 6.20 -8.06 -34.78
CA THR A 366 6.23 -9.51 -34.99
C THR A 366 6.10 -9.84 -36.46
N LEU A 367 5.17 -9.21 -37.20
CA LEU A 367 4.98 -9.43 -38.65
C LEU A 367 6.21 -9.02 -39.44
N ASP A 368 6.90 -7.95 -39.10
CA ASP A 368 8.14 -7.53 -39.75
C ASP A 368 9.28 -8.52 -39.52
N ILE A 369 9.40 -9.08 -38.29
CA ILE A 369 10.39 -10.13 -38.00
C ILE A 369 10.11 -11.39 -38.81
N LEU A 370 8.85 -11.79 -38.93
CA LEU A 370 8.46 -12.95 -39.78
C LEU A 370 8.78 -12.70 -41.25
N ARG A 371 8.40 -11.53 -41.77
CA ARG A 371 8.66 -11.15 -43.18
C ARG A 371 10.15 -11.16 -43.51
N ASN A 372 11.01 -10.67 -42.60
CA ASN A 372 12.46 -10.67 -42.80
C ASN A 372 13.07 -12.08 -42.85
N GLN A 373 12.32 -13.09 -42.37
CA GLN A 373 12.71 -14.50 -42.40
C GLN A 373 11.90 -15.30 -43.48
N GLU A 374 11.17 -14.60 -44.37
CA GLU A 374 10.31 -15.19 -45.37
C GLU A 374 9.20 -16.09 -44.79
N LEU A 375 8.73 -15.76 -43.56
CA LEU A 375 7.70 -16.47 -42.80
C LEU A 375 6.42 -15.62 -42.72
N THR A 376 5.29 -16.31 -42.51
CA THR A 376 3.98 -15.71 -42.15
C THR A 376 3.45 -16.36 -40.87
N LEU A 377 2.33 -15.88 -40.34
CA LEU A 377 1.69 -16.52 -39.18
C LEU A 377 1.17 -17.93 -39.46
N GLU A 378 0.90 -18.23 -40.73
CA GLU A 378 0.43 -19.52 -41.24
C GLU A 378 1.60 -20.50 -41.52
N SER A 379 2.85 -20.04 -41.47
CA SER A 379 4.02 -20.88 -41.66
C SER A 379 4.15 -21.92 -40.56
N VAL A 380 4.57 -23.15 -40.92
CA VAL A 380 4.85 -24.24 -39.98
C VAL A 380 6.35 -24.35 -39.77
N LEU A 381 6.79 -24.23 -38.51
CA LEU A 381 8.21 -24.34 -38.15
C LEU A 381 8.63 -25.81 -38.02
N PRO A 382 9.84 -26.17 -38.48
CA PRO A 382 10.42 -27.47 -38.22
C PRO A 382 10.42 -27.82 -36.74
N GLU A 383 10.31 -29.11 -36.41
CA GLU A 383 10.35 -29.58 -35.02
C GLU A 383 11.64 -29.17 -34.35
N GLY A 384 11.51 -28.60 -33.15
CA GLY A 384 12.62 -28.13 -32.33
C GLY A 384 13.19 -26.77 -32.69
N GLN A 385 12.82 -26.18 -33.86
CA GLN A 385 13.25 -24.84 -34.23
C GLN A 385 12.64 -23.77 -33.29
N THR A 386 13.48 -22.93 -32.70
CA THR A 386 13.01 -21.76 -31.95
C THR A 386 12.95 -20.53 -32.82
N LEU A 387 11.81 -19.87 -32.84
CA LEU A 387 11.59 -18.59 -33.54
C LEU A 387 11.34 -17.49 -32.50
N TYR A 388 12.22 -16.48 -32.46
CA TYR A 388 12.00 -15.28 -31.66
C TYR A 388 11.04 -14.32 -32.40
N LEU A 389 9.99 -13.90 -31.67
CA LEU A 389 8.92 -13.04 -32.18
C LEU A 389 9.14 -11.57 -31.87
N LYS A 390 10.12 -11.26 -31.02
CA LYS A 390 10.51 -9.91 -30.62
C LYS A 390 12.03 -9.79 -30.62
N SER A 391 12.52 -8.60 -30.94
CA SER A 391 13.96 -8.30 -30.93
C SER A 391 14.50 -7.96 -29.53
N THR A 392 13.60 -7.65 -28.58
CA THR A 392 13.95 -7.24 -27.22
C THR A 392 13.38 -8.23 -26.20
N ALA A 393 14.16 -8.51 -25.15
CA ALA A 393 13.82 -9.47 -24.10
C ALA A 393 12.95 -8.86 -23.00
N ASN A 394 11.90 -8.11 -23.38
CA ASN A 394 11.01 -7.45 -22.41
C ASN A 394 9.87 -8.39 -21.99
N ILE A 395 9.64 -8.53 -20.67
CA ILE A 395 8.50 -9.28 -20.14
C ILE A 395 7.17 -8.67 -20.58
N SER A 396 7.09 -7.35 -20.69
CA SER A 396 5.89 -6.61 -21.12
C SER A 396 5.49 -6.91 -22.59
N THR A 397 6.36 -7.52 -23.38
CA THR A 397 6.09 -7.91 -24.77
C THR A 397 5.99 -9.44 -24.96
N GLY A 398 5.83 -10.18 -23.87
CA GLY A 398 5.70 -11.63 -23.89
C GLY A 398 6.98 -12.42 -23.65
N GLY A 399 8.11 -11.74 -23.38
CA GLY A 399 9.37 -12.37 -23.00
C GLY A 399 9.30 -13.11 -21.66
N THR A 400 10.34 -13.90 -21.39
CA THR A 400 10.49 -14.68 -20.15
C THR A 400 11.72 -14.26 -19.37
N ALA A 401 11.79 -14.66 -18.10
CA ALA A 401 12.93 -14.41 -17.22
C ALA A 401 13.29 -15.68 -16.44
N THR A 402 14.57 -16.00 -16.39
CA THR A 402 15.12 -17.08 -15.58
C THR A 402 15.97 -16.49 -14.47
N ASP A 403 15.74 -16.87 -13.20
CA ASP A 403 16.59 -16.46 -12.09
C ASP A 403 17.98 -17.08 -12.22
N VAL A 404 19.00 -16.24 -12.20
CA VAL A 404 20.42 -16.64 -12.28
C VAL A 404 21.24 -16.00 -11.16
N THR A 405 20.59 -15.54 -10.11
CA THR A 405 21.22 -14.78 -9.01
C THR A 405 22.41 -15.50 -8.41
N ASP A 406 22.26 -16.78 -8.13
CA ASP A 406 23.31 -17.58 -7.47
C ASP A 406 24.43 -18.03 -8.43
N LEU A 407 24.28 -17.77 -9.73
CA LEU A 407 25.27 -18.08 -10.77
C LEU A 407 26.19 -16.91 -11.08
N VAL A 408 25.86 -15.69 -10.61
CA VAL A 408 26.63 -14.49 -10.95
C VAL A 408 28.07 -14.61 -10.41
N HIS A 409 29.04 -14.50 -11.31
CA HIS A 409 30.45 -14.54 -10.92
C HIS A 409 30.80 -13.38 -9.95
N PRO A 410 31.63 -13.57 -8.92
CA PRO A 410 32.00 -12.52 -7.95
C PRO A 410 32.54 -11.24 -8.59
N TYR A 411 33.27 -11.33 -9.69
CA TYR A 411 33.73 -10.17 -10.46
C TYR A 411 32.55 -9.36 -11.03
N ASN A 412 31.57 -10.03 -11.60
CA ASN A 412 30.38 -9.39 -12.17
C ASN A 412 29.49 -8.79 -11.09
N LEU A 413 29.42 -9.44 -9.91
CA LEU A 413 28.75 -8.91 -8.72
C LEU A 413 29.41 -7.59 -8.27
N LEU A 414 30.74 -7.60 -8.06
CA LEU A 414 31.49 -6.41 -7.69
C LEU A 414 31.32 -5.29 -8.73
N LEU A 415 31.33 -5.65 -10.01
CA LEU A 415 31.14 -4.70 -11.09
C LEU A 415 29.75 -4.02 -11.03
N ALA A 416 28.69 -4.80 -10.81
CA ALA A 416 27.33 -4.29 -10.69
C ALA A 416 27.20 -3.33 -9.47
N GLU A 417 27.77 -3.69 -8.33
CA GLU A 417 27.80 -2.83 -7.13
C GLU A 417 28.54 -1.52 -7.40
N ARG A 418 29.69 -1.57 -8.12
CA ARG A 418 30.43 -0.37 -8.54
C ARG A 418 29.62 0.52 -9.50
N VAL A 419 28.93 -0.07 -10.47
CA VAL A 419 28.08 0.68 -11.43
C VAL A 419 27.03 1.48 -10.70
N SER A 420 26.34 0.90 -9.70
CA SER A 420 25.38 1.62 -8.86
C SER A 420 25.99 2.83 -8.18
N GLY A 421 27.19 2.67 -7.60
CA GLY A 421 27.92 3.76 -6.94
C GLY A 421 28.41 4.85 -7.92
N ILE A 422 28.92 4.47 -9.09
CA ILE A 422 29.41 5.39 -10.13
C ILE A 422 28.26 6.27 -10.65
N VAL A 423 27.10 5.67 -10.92
CA VAL A 423 25.92 6.41 -11.40
C VAL A 423 25.23 7.17 -10.27
N GLY A 424 25.38 6.73 -9.02
CA GLY A 424 24.81 7.37 -7.83
C GLY A 424 23.32 7.07 -7.62
N LEU A 425 22.91 5.83 -7.86
CA LEU A 425 21.53 5.34 -7.65
C LEU A 425 21.44 4.40 -6.46
N ASP A 426 20.43 4.61 -5.63
CA ASP A 426 20.09 3.74 -4.49
C ASP A 426 19.47 2.41 -4.94
N ILE A 427 18.70 2.44 -6.02
CA ILE A 427 18.12 1.28 -6.68
C ILE A 427 18.37 1.41 -8.19
N CYS A 428 18.99 0.43 -8.80
CA CYS A 428 19.16 0.42 -10.24
C CYS A 428 19.10 -0.99 -10.84
N GLY A 429 18.62 -1.04 -12.07
CA GLY A 429 18.67 -2.22 -12.93
C GLY A 429 19.77 -2.05 -13.98
N ILE A 430 20.73 -2.95 -14.00
CA ILE A 430 21.86 -2.92 -14.92
C ILE A 430 21.63 -3.96 -15.99
N ASP A 431 21.60 -3.57 -17.24
CA ASP A 431 21.48 -4.45 -18.39
C ASP A 431 22.87 -4.84 -18.88
N VAL A 432 23.12 -6.13 -18.95
CA VAL A 432 24.41 -6.72 -19.32
C VAL A 432 24.20 -7.72 -20.45
N LEU A 433 25.02 -7.63 -21.50
CA LEU A 433 25.14 -8.67 -22.52
C LEU A 433 26.42 -9.48 -22.28
N THR A 434 26.29 -10.80 -22.16
CA THR A 434 27.41 -11.73 -22.03
C THR A 434 26.97 -13.12 -22.45
N SER A 435 27.92 -13.94 -22.93
CA SER A 435 27.63 -15.34 -23.25
C SER A 435 27.32 -16.19 -22.00
N ASP A 436 27.88 -15.83 -20.86
CA ASP A 436 27.64 -16.50 -19.58
C ASP A 436 27.92 -15.55 -18.42
N ILE A 437 26.94 -15.37 -17.52
CA ILE A 437 27.04 -14.50 -16.33
C ILE A 437 27.93 -15.14 -15.23
N ALA A 438 28.16 -16.46 -15.31
CA ALA A 438 29.03 -17.17 -14.39
C ALA A 438 30.54 -17.04 -14.73
N ILE A 439 30.86 -16.36 -15.83
CA ILE A 439 32.23 -16.04 -16.26
C ILE A 439 32.42 -14.52 -16.17
N PRO A 440 33.62 -14.02 -15.76
CA PRO A 440 33.90 -12.60 -15.72
C PRO A 440 33.63 -11.89 -17.06
N LEU A 441 33.00 -10.72 -17.05
CA LEU A 441 32.64 -9.96 -18.26
C LEU A 441 33.84 -9.61 -19.13
N ASN A 442 35.04 -9.42 -18.57
CA ASN A 442 36.27 -9.17 -19.31
C ASN A 442 36.77 -10.39 -20.09
N GLU A 443 36.43 -11.60 -19.66
CA GLU A 443 36.82 -12.86 -20.34
C GLU A 443 35.82 -13.21 -21.45
N THR A 444 34.52 -12.94 -21.23
CA THR A 444 33.44 -13.19 -22.23
C THR A 444 33.34 -12.09 -23.29
N ARG A 445 34.09 -10.97 -23.17
CA ARG A 445 33.87 -9.73 -23.91
C ARG A 445 32.45 -9.18 -23.74
N GLY A 446 31.82 -9.47 -22.61
CA GLY A 446 30.52 -8.92 -22.23
C GLY A 446 30.62 -7.44 -21.86
N ALA A 447 29.48 -6.75 -21.83
CA ALA A 447 29.44 -5.33 -21.54
C ALA A 447 28.15 -4.92 -20.80
N VAL A 448 28.26 -3.84 -20.03
CA VAL A 448 27.11 -3.10 -19.48
C VAL A 448 26.53 -2.24 -20.60
N ILE A 449 25.27 -2.47 -20.93
CA ILE A 449 24.59 -1.81 -22.04
C ILE A 449 23.82 -0.57 -21.59
N GLU A 450 23.14 -0.68 -20.43
CA GLU A 450 22.24 0.35 -19.93
C GLU A 450 22.14 0.25 -18.39
N VAL A 451 21.87 1.41 -17.74
CA VAL A 451 21.54 1.49 -16.32
C VAL A 451 20.18 2.16 -16.20
N ASN A 452 19.25 1.52 -15.49
CA ASN A 452 17.88 1.97 -15.33
C ASN A 452 17.63 2.45 -13.90
N ALA A 453 17.17 3.71 -13.73
CA ALA A 453 16.95 4.34 -12.43
C ALA A 453 15.67 3.85 -11.70
N ALA A 454 14.70 3.31 -12.42
CA ALA A 454 13.46 2.81 -11.85
C ALA A 454 13.16 1.39 -12.36
N PRO A 455 13.97 0.39 -11.97
CA PRO A 455 13.87 -0.95 -12.54
C PRO A 455 12.59 -1.66 -12.08
N GLY A 456 11.94 -2.40 -13.01
CA GLY A 456 10.85 -3.29 -12.66
C GLY A 456 11.34 -4.52 -11.89
N PHE A 457 10.62 -4.89 -10.83
CA PHE A 457 10.95 -6.04 -9.98
C PHE A 457 10.30 -7.35 -10.42
N ARG A 458 9.33 -7.29 -11.33
CA ARG A 458 8.47 -8.42 -11.72
C ARG A 458 9.27 -9.67 -12.11
N MET A 459 10.34 -9.52 -12.87
CA MET A 459 11.20 -10.62 -13.32
C MET A 459 11.95 -11.32 -12.19
N HIS A 460 12.16 -10.64 -11.08
CA HIS A 460 12.86 -11.19 -9.91
C HIS A 460 11.87 -11.75 -8.88
N ILE A 461 10.72 -11.11 -8.71
CA ILE A 461 9.67 -11.55 -7.77
C ILE A 461 9.00 -12.83 -8.27
N SER A 462 8.78 -12.92 -9.59
CA SER A 462 8.06 -14.01 -10.24
C SER A 462 8.74 -14.36 -11.55
N PRO A 463 9.93 -14.97 -11.51
CA PRO A 463 10.61 -15.45 -12.70
C PRO A 463 9.79 -16.55 -13.38
N THR A 464 10.02 -16.77 -14.68
CA THR A 464 9.41 -17.88 -15.43
C THR A 464 9.99 -19.19 -14.94
N ASP A 465 11.32 -19.19 -14.73
CA ASP A 465 12.11 -20.34 -14.24
C ASP A 465 13.04 -19.90 -13.12
N GLY A 466 13.35 -20.81 -12.20
CA GLY A 466 14.22 -20.55 -11.05
C GLY A 466 13.47 -20.04 -9.82
N LEU A 467 14.17 -19.39 -8.89
CA LEU A 467 13.66 -19.03 -7.58
C LEU A 467 13.07 -17.61 -7.55
N PRO A 468 11.85 -17.42 -7.02
CA PRO A 468 11.36 -16.10 -6.67
C PRO A 468 12.24 -15.43 -5.62
N ARG A 469 12.58 -14.15 -5.83
CA ARG A 469 13.43 -13.37 -4.91
C ARG A 469 12.62 -12.26 -4.24
N ASN A 470 12.68 -12.19 -2.91
CA ASN A 470 12.10 -11.05 -2.19
C ASN A 470 13.02 -9.83 -2.28
N VAL A 471 12.99 -9.16 -3.43
CA VAL A 471 13.80 -7.96 -3.69
C VAL A 471 13.27 -6.72 -2.98
N ALA A 472 12.07 -6.76 -2.45
CA ALA A 472 11.47 -5.67 -1.69
C ALA A 472 12.05 -5.56 -0.27
N ALA A 473 12.44 -6.68 0.35
CA ALA A 473 13.01 -6.68 1.70
C ALA A 473 14.25 -5.77 1.82
N PRO A 474 15.27 -5.85 0.94
CA PRO A 474 16.42 -4.93 0.97
C PRO A 474 16.03 -3.46 0.76
N VAL A 475 14.98 -3.17 -0.03
CA VAL A 475 14.50 -1.79 -0.19
C VAL A 475 13.92 -1.27 1.12
N VAL A 476 13.11 -2.06 1.80
CA VAL A 476 12.54 -1.68 3.11
C VAL A 476 13.64 -1.58 4.17
N ASP A 477 14.65 -2.46 4.15
CA ASP A 477 15.84 -2.37 5.04
C ASP A 477 16.64 -1.09 4.81
N MET A 478 16.81 -0.66 3.56
CA MET A 478 17.45 0.60 3.21
C MET A 478 16.66 1.81 3.71
N LEU A 479 15.33 1.81 3.53
CA LEU A 479 14.45 2.91 3.94
C LEU A 479 14.29 2.99 5.45
N PHE A 480 14.25 1.84 6.13
CA PHE A 480 14.05 1.69 7.57
C PHE A 480 15.09 0.71 8.14
N PRO A 481 16.35 1.14 8.32
CA PRO A 481 17.40 0.31 8.88
C PRO A 481 17.03 -0.24 10.26
N GLN A 482 17.64 -1.36 10.64
CA GLN A 482 17.40 -1.99 11.94
C GLN A 482 17.56 -0.99 13.09
N GLY A 483 16.57 -0.94 13.97
CA GLY A 483 16.53 0.00 15.11
C GLY A 483 15.91 1.37 14.79
N SER A 484 15.63 1.67 13.52
CA SER A 484 14.84 2.86 13.15
C SER A 484 13.35 2.63 13.41
N THR A 485 12.59 3.73 13.56
CA THR A 485 11.13 3.68 13.65
C THR A 485 10.49 4.33 12.43
N ALA A 486 9.48 3.67 11.88
CA ALA A 486 8.65 4.22 10.82
C ALA A 486 7.47 5.05 11.36
N ARG A 487 7.26 5.05 12.67
CA ARG A 487 6.08 5.62 13.32
C ARG A 487 6.49 6.77 14.22
N ILE A 488 5.56 7.71 14.38
CA ILE A 488 5.59 8.68 15.48
C ILE A 488 4.64 8.21 16.57
N PRO A 489 4.81 8.63 17.84
CA PRO A 489 3.83 8.38 18.89
C PRO A 489 2.47 8.97 18.55
N ILE A 490 1.40 8.17 18.77
CA ILE A 490 0.01 8.57 18.55
C ILE A 490 -0.75 8.42 19.85
N PHE A 491 -1.23 9.54 20.38
CA PHE A 491 -2.21 9.59 21.47
C PHE A 491 -3.56 9.92 20.85
N ALA A 492 -4.58 9.15 21.20
CA ALA A 492 -5.92 9.37 20.68
C ALA A 492 -6.94 9.44 21.82
N VAL A 493 -7.89 10.35 21.69
CA VAL A 493 -8.87 10.67 22.75
C VAL A 493 -10.28 10.54 22.22
N THR A 494 -11.11 9.74 22.88
CA THR A 494 -12.54 9.63 22.60
C THR A 494 -13.37 9.77 23.87
N GLY A 495 -14.68 9.86 23.73
CA GLY A 495 -15.68 9.96 24.80
C GLY A 495 -16.87 10.82 24.37
N THR A 496 -17.88 10.93 25.21
CA THR A 496 -19.01 11.82 24.96
C THR A 496 -18.59 13.27 25.22
N ASN A 497 -17.99 13.54 26.36
CA ASN A 497 -17.55 14.87 26.79
C ASN A 497 -16.05 14.88 27.14
N GLY A 498 -15.43 16.07 27.11
CA GLY A 498 -14.07 16.30 27.55
C GLY A 498 -12.97 15.97 26.52
N LYS A 499 -13.29 15.46 25.35
CA LYS A 499 -12.32 15.10 24.29
C LYS A 499 -11.39 16.26 23.91
N THR A 500 -11.97 17.37 23.46
CA THR A 500 -11.22 18.54 22.97
C THR A 500 -10.29 19.11 24.03
N THR A 501 -10.77 19.30 25.25
CA THR A 501 -9.97 19.82 26.35
C THR A 501 -8.82 18.89 26.69
N THR A 502 -9.07 17.58 26.73
CA THR A 502 -8.04 16.57 27.00
C THR A 502 -6.99 16.57 25.88
N THR A 503 -7.42 16.61 24.62
CA THR A 503 -6.51 16.66 23.46
C THR A 503 -5.64 17.90 23.49
N GLN A 504 -6.20 19.09 23.76
CA GLN A 504 -5.44 20.34 23.84
C GLN A 504 -4.44 20.34 24.99
N LEU A 505 -4.84 19.84 26.17
CA LEU A 505 -3.93 19.73 27.33
C LEU A 505 -2.79 18.76 27.03
N LEU A 506 -3.05 17.61 26.47
CA LEU A 506 -2.02 16.65 26.04
C LEU A 506 -1.06 17.27 25.04
N SER A 507 -1.60 17.96 24.04
CA SER A 507 -0.79 18.62 23.00
C SER A 507 0.13 19.67 23.61
N HIS A 508 -0.37 20.47 24.55
CA HIS A 508 0.42 21.47 25.28
C HIS A 508 1.54 20.83 26.11
N ILE A 509 1.22 19.77 26.86
CA ILE A 509 2.19 19.05 27.68
C ILE A 509 3.30 18.43 26.81
N VAL A 510 2.92 17.79 25.71
CA VAL A 510 3.88 17.17 24.79
C VAL A 510 4.74 18.24 24.11
N ALA A 511 4.15 19.35 23.68
CA ALA A 511 4.89 20.48 23.08
C ALA A 511 5.87 21.10 24.05
N SER A 512 5.52 21.24 25.37
CA SER A 512 6.41 21.76 26.39
C SER A 512 7.65 20.89 26.65
N LYS A 513 7.64 19.64 26.15
CA LYS A 513 8.79 18.71 26.15
C LYS A 513 9.62 18.76 24.87
N GLY A 514 9.36 19.72 24.01
CA GLY A 514 10.13 19.93 22.77
C GLY A 514 9.66 19.08 21.57
N TYR A 515 8.53 18.38 21.68
CA TYR A 515 7.98 17.67 20.52
C TYR A 515 7.29 18.64 19.54
N LYS A 516 7.41 18.34 18.26
CA LYS A 516 6.66 19.00 17.17
C LYS A 516 5.31 18.32 17.04
N VAL A 517 4.32 18.84 17.75
CA VAL A 517 3.01 18.20 17.87
C VAL A 517 2.10 18.58 16.71
N GLY A 518 1.47 17.55 16.10
CA GLY A 518 0.28 17.70 15.30
C GLY A 518 -0.94 17.22 16.07
N HIS A 519 -2.03 18.02 16.10
CA HIS A 519 -3.25 17.58 16.76
C HIS A 519 -4.53 17.97 16.01
N THR A 520 -5.57 17.18 16.25
CA THR A 520 -6.91 17.39 15.67
C THR A 520 -7.95 17.57 16.77
N THR A 521 -8.88 18.48 16.55
CA THR A 521 -10.01 18.76 17.47
C THR A 521 -11.26 19.12 16.71
N THR A 522 -12.38 19.31 17.41
CA THR A 522 -13.61 19.90 16.86
C THR A 522 -13.42 21.34 16.37
N SER A 523 -12.35 22.02 16.78
CA SER A 523 -12.03 23.38 16.36
C SER A 523 -11.14 23.44 15.11
N GLY A 524 -10.41 22.35 14.80
CA GLY A 524 -9.51 22.33 13.64
C GLY A 524 -8.35 21.35 13.73
N ILE A 525 -7.46 21.49 12.73
CA ILE A 525 -6.15 20.80 12.66
C ILE A 525 -5.07 21.83 13.00
N TYR A 526 -4.17 21.41 13.88
CA TYR A 526 -3.06 22.24 14.36
C TYR A 526 -1.73 21.52 14.16
N ILE A 527 -0.76 22.21 13.58
CA ILE A 527 0.62 21.74 13.45
C ILE A 527 1.53 22.71 14.21
N GLN A 528 2.24 22.21 15.21
CA GLN A 528 3.16 23.00 16.06
C GLN A 528 2.50 24.28 16.64
N GLY A 529 1.22 24.19 17.01
CA GLY A 529 0.44 25.28 17.58
C GLY A 529 -0.24 26.20 16.55
N VAL A 530 0.10 26.09 15.26
CA VAL A 530 -0.55 26.85 14.18
C VAL A 530 -1.78 26.13 13.68
N GLN A 531 -2.92 26.80 13.64
CA GLN A 531 -4.15 26.26 13.06
C GLN A 531 -4.10 26.31 11.54
N LEU A 532 -4.06 25.13 10.89
CA LEU A 532 -4.03 25.02 9.43
C LEU A 532 -5.40 24.86 8.81
N GLN A 533 -6.35 24.28 9.55
CA GLN A 533 -7.73 24.07 9.11
C GLN A 533 -8.66 24.31 10.26
N SER A 534 -9.77 25.02 10.03
CA SER A 534 -10.85 25.26 10.99
C SER A 534 -12.02 24.30 10.75
N GLY A 535 -12.83 24.07 11.81
CA GLY A 535 -14.01 23.22 11.78
C GLY A 535 -13.83 21.88 12.47
N ASP A 536 -14.85 21.01 12.39
CA ASP A 536 -14.79 19.67 13.00
C ASP A 536 -13.81 18.76 12.27
N CYS A 537 -12.66 18.58 12.88
CA CYS A 537 -11.54 17.80 12.38
C CYS A 537 -11.28 16.51 13.20
N THR A 538 -12.32 15.87 13.71
CA THR A 538 -12.25 14.68 14.58
C THR A 538 -12.37 13.35 13.82
N GLY A 539 -12.28 13.36 12.50
CA GLY A 539 -12.40 12.17 11.65
C GLY A 539 -11.07 11.63 11.14
N GLY A 540 -11.13 10.45 10.49
CA GLY A 540 -9.95 9.74 9.98
C GLY A 540 -9.12 10.54 8.97
N GLN A 541 -9.76 11.34 8.11
CA GLN A 541 -9.04 12.19 7.15
C GLN A 541 -8.18 13.27 7.84
N SER A 542 -8.67 13.83 8.94
CA SER A 542 -7.92 14.81 9.74
C SER A 542 -6.75 14.16 10.46
N ALA A 543 -6.93 12.93 10.95
CA ALA A 543 -5.84 12.13 11.51
C ALA A 543 -4.75 11.88 10.44
N GLU A 544 -5.13 11.45 9.24
CA GLU A 544 -4.20 11.27 8.13
C GLU A 544 -3.47 12.57 7.77
N PHE A 545 -4.14 13.72 7.81
CA PHE A 545 -3.51 15.02 7.54
C PHE A 545 -2.31 15.23 8.47
N VAL A 546 -2.49 15.02 9.77
CA VAL A 546 -1.42 15.13 10.77
C VAL A 546 -0.31 14.10 10.53
N LEU A 547 -0.66 12.86 10.20
CA LEU A 547 0.30 11.77 10.00
C LEU A 547 1.09 11.90 8.68
N LYS A 548 0.58 12.68 7.73
CA LYS A 548 1.26 13.02 6.47
C LYS A 548 2.24 14.17 6.61
N ASP A 549 2.14 14.99 7.67
CA ASP A 549 3.01 16.15 7.82
C ASP A 549 4.44 15.73 8.19
N PRO A 550 5.45 16.04 7.35
CA PRO A 550 6.82 15.60 7.57
C PRO A 550 7.53 16.32 8.72
N THR A 551 6.92 17.33 9.32
CA THR A 551 7.48 18.09 10.44
C THR A 551 6.98 17.58 11.80
N VAL A 552 5.92 16.80 11.82
CA VAL A 552 5.29 16.27 13.05
C VAL A 552 6.06 15.06 13.56
N ASN A 553 6.45 15.08 14.83
CA ASN A 553 7.09 13.94 15.50
C ASN A 553 6.26 13.37 16.66
N PHE A 554 5.05 13.92 16.90
CA PHE A 554 4.08 13.42 17.88
C PHE A 554 2.66 13.82 17.46
N ALA A 555 1.72 12.87 17.44
CA ALA A 555 0.33 13.12 17.10
C ALA A 555 -0.59 13.00 18.33
N VAL A 556 -1.50 13.97 18.53
CA VAL A 556 -2.57 13.92 19.53
C VAL A 556 -3.91 14.11 18.82
N LEU A 557 -4.70 13.04 18.74
CA LEU A 557 -5.85 12.97 17.84
C LEU A 557 -7.16 12.87 18.63
N GLU A 558 -8.03 13.87 18.48
CA GLU A 558 -9.41 13.75 18.94
C GLU A 558 -10.18 12.86 17.96
N THR A 559 -10.86 11.83 18.48
CA THR A 559 -11.66 10.89 17.68
C THR A 559 -13.12 10.92 18.14
N ALA A 560 -13.98 11.51 17.34
CA ALA A 560 -15.39 11.56 17.62
C ALA A 560 -16.14 10.39 16.98
N ARG A 561 -17.29 10.02 17.56
CA ARG A 561 -18.21 9.00 17.04
C ARG A 561 -18.50 9.17 15.55
N GLY A 562 -18.85 10.40 15.15
CA GLY A 562 -19.23 10.71 13.78
C GLY A 562 -18.12 10.39 12.76
N GLY A 563 -16.85 10.64 13.11
CA GLY A 563 -15.68 10.29 12.31
C GLY A 563 -15.49 8.78 12.20
N MET A 564 -15.54 8.07 13.34
CA MET A 564 -15.38 6.61 13.38
C MET A 564 -16.45 5.87 12.59
N LEU A 565 -17.71 6.35 12.60
CA LEU A 565 -18.82 5.76 11.85
C LEU A 565 -18.82 6.12 10.37
N ARG A 566 -18.17 7.24 9.99
CA ARG A 566 -18.12 7.72 8.60
C ARG A 566 -17.01 7.07 7.80
N SER A 567 -15.81 6.95 8.37
CA SER A 567 -14.61 6.52 7.62
C SER A 567 -13.57 5.73 8.45
N GLY A 568 -13.86 5.42 9.72
CA GLY A 568 -12.88 4.80 10.62
C GLY A 568 -11.87 5.80 11.20
N LEU A 569 -10.77 5.28 11.79
CA LEU A 569 -9.84 6.09 12.59
C LEU A 569 -8.78 6.86 11.77
N GLY A 570 -8.48 6.45 10.52
CA GLY A 570 -7.41 7.04 9.72
C GLY A 570 -5.97 6.64 10.16
N PHE A 571 -5.85 5.75 11.13
CA PHE A 571 -4.60 5.10 11.55
C PHE A 571 -4.91 3.68 12.03
N HIS A 572 -3.93 2.76 11.95
CA HIS A 572 -4.16 1.35 12.28
C HIS A 572 -4.03 1.06 13.76
N THR A 573 -3.05 1.65 14.43
CA THR A 573 -2.80 1.47 15.86
C THR A 573 -2.32 2.76 16.50
N CYS A 574 -2.55 2.92 17.81
CA CYS A 574 -2.01 4.02 18.60
C CYS A 574 -1.18 3.51 19.80
N ASP A 575 -0.50 4.42 20.45
CA ASP A 575 0.33 4.14 21.61
C ASP A 575 -0.44 4.33 22.91
N VAL A 576 -1.31 5.34 22.92
CA VAL A 576 -2.20 5.63 24.05
C VAL A 576 -3.59 5.95 23.53
N ALA A 577 -4.61 5.31 24.08
CA ALA A 577 -6.01 5.65 23.88
C ALA A 577 -6.62 6.12 25.21
N VAL A 578 -7.34 7.22 25.15
CA VAL A 578 -8.06 7.76 26.31
C VAL A 578 -9.55 7.69 26.03
N VAL A 579 -10.33 7.09 26.94
CA VAL A 579 -11.79 7.09 26.89
C VAL A 579 -12.30 7.85 28.11
N THR A 580 -12.89 9.01 27.88
CA THR A 580 -13.31 9.91 28.98
C THR A 580 -14.61 9.46 29.65
N ASN A 581 -15.65 9.22 28.87
CA ASN A 581 -16.97 8.79 29.33
C ASN A 581 -17.84 8.35 28.15
N VAL A 582 -18.92 7.62 28.48
CA VAL A 582 -20.00 7.27 27.55
C VAL A 582 -21.32 7.73 28.17
N ALA A 583 -22.07 8.53 27.46
CA ALA A 583 -23.40 8.97 27.87
C ALA A 583 -24.37 8.98 26.68
N ALA A 584 -25.65 9.01 26.96
CA ALA A 584 -26.71 9.15 25.99
C ALA A 584 -26.60 10.56 25.34
N ASP A 585 -25.96 10.61 24.18
CA ASP A 585 -25.77 11.83 23.39
C ASP A 585 -25.87 11.49 21.91
N HIS A 586 -26.70 12.23 21.18
CA HIS A 586 -26.99 12.01 19.76
C HIS A 586 -27.43 10.58 19.41
N LEU A 587 -28.18 9.89 20.28
CA LEU A 587 -28.81 8.61 19.94
C LEU A 587 -29.79 8.76 18.78
N GLY A 588 -30.00 7.68 18.01
CA GLY A 588 -30.81 7.68 16.78
C GLY A 588 -30.08 8.20 15.52
N MET A 589 -28.87 8.75 15.67
CA MET A 589 -28.09 9.22 14.54
C MET A 589 -27.11 8.15 14.05
N ARG A 590 -27.07 7.91 12.72
CA ARG A 590 -26.17 6.93 12.06
C ARG A 590 -26.29 5.51 12.64
N ASP A 591 -27.55 5.10 12.88
CA ASP A 591 -27.91 3.75 13.32
C ASP A 591 -27.34 3.33 14.68
N ILE A 592 -27.11 4.29 15.58
CA ILE A 592 -26.72 4.08 16.98
C ILE A 592 -27.85 4.54 17.87
N TYR A 593 -28.57 3.60 18.45
CA TYR A 593 -29.81 3.87 19.21
C TYR A 593 -29.65 3.70 20.70
N THR A 594 -28.65 2.92 21.15
CA THR A 594 -28.43 2.64 22.57
C THR A 594 -27.08 3.17 23.07
N VAL A 595 -26.95 3.28 24.38
CA VAL A 595 -25.71 3.74 25.03
C VAL A 595 -24.64 2.63 24.93
N GLU A 596 -25.05 1.38 24.92
CA GLU A 596 -24.20 0.21 24.74
C GLU A 596 -23.57 0.20 23.33
N GLU A 597 -24.36 0.48 22.29
CA GLU A 597 -23.85 0.66 20.92
C GLU A 597 -22.88 1.84 20.85
N MET A 598 -23.20 2.94 21.54
CA MET A 598 -22.28 4.07 21.65
C MET A 598 -20.97 3.67 22.32
N ALA A 599 -21.03 2.86 23.38
CA ALA A 599 -19.86 2.30 24.04
C ALA A 599 -19.07 1.40 23.09
N ALA A 600 -19.74 0.57 22.30
CA ALA A 600 -19.09 -0.27 21.30
C ALA A 600 -18.35 0.54 20.22
N VAL A 601 -18.93 1.65 19.73
CA VAL A 601 -18.26 2.57 18.79
C VAL A 601 -17.02 3.18 19.43
N LYS A 602 -17.11 3.73 20.65
CA LYS A 602 -15.97 4.34 21.34
C LYS A 602 -14.92 3.30 21.73
N GLY A 603 -15.34 2.08 22.06
CA GLY A 603 -14.50 0.93 22.36
C GLY A 603 -13.60 0.46 21.21
N VAL A 604 -13.85 0.91 19.99
CA VAL A 604 -12.94 0.69 18.84
C VAL A 604 -11.57 1.27 19.15
N LEU A 605 -11.49 2.49 19.67
CA LEU A 605 -10.23 3.19 19.89
C LEU A 605 -9.29 2.44 20.85
N PRO A 606 -9.66 2.09 22.10
CA PRO A 606 -8.75 1.39 23.02
C PRO A 606 -8.34 0.00 22.51
N ARG A 607 -9.13 -0.65 21.66
CA ARG A 607 -8.78 -1.93 21.01
C ARG A 607 -7.70 -1.80 19.93
N THR A 608 -7.39 -0.58 19.49
CA THR A 608 -6.29 -0.32 18.54
C THR A 608 -4.96 -0.01 19.21
N VAL A 609 -4.92 0.00 20.55
CA VAL A 609 -3.69 0.22 21.29
C VAL A 609 -2.77 -0.98 21.14
N ARG A 610 -1.49 -0.72 20.86
CA ARG A 610 -0.47 -1.78 20.77
C ARG A 610 -0.27 -2.48 22.11
N LYS A 611 0.17 -3.76 22.09
CA LYS A 611 0.35 -4.57 23.33
C LYS A 611 1.13 -3.89 24.44
N ASN A 612 2.16 -3.11 24.09
CA ASN A 612 2.97 -2.31 25.05
C ASN A 612 2.47 -0.89 25.26
N GLY A 613 1.37 -0.51 24.64
CA GLY A 613 0.71 0.78 24.85
C GLY A 613 -0.23 0.79 26.07
N TRP A 614 -0.99 1.86 26.19
CA TRP A 614 -1.88 2.08 27.31
C TRP A 614 -3.28 2.48 26.90
N ALA A 615 -4.29 1.78 27.41
CA ALA A 615 -5.68 2.25 27.40
C ALA A 615 -5.98 2.93 28.74
N VAL A 616 -6.32 4.20 28.69
CA VAL A 616 -6.63 5.04 29.86
C VAL A 616 -8.14 5.15 29.96
N LEU A 617 -8.74 4.51 30.96
CA LEU A 617 -10.17 4.33 31.09
C LEU A 617 -10.71 4.98 32.36
N ASN A 618 -11.90 5.58 32.28
CA ASN A 618 -12.62 6.13 33.42
C ASN A 618 -13.25 5.00 34.24
N ALA A 619 -12.83 4.86 35.50
CA ALA A 619 -13.35 3.87 36.42
C ALA A 619 -14.74 4.22 36.99
N ASP A 620 -15.18 5.50 36.87
CA ASP A 620 -16.46 5.97 37.36
C ASP A 620 -17.60 5.73 36.34
N ASP A 621 -17.26 5.31 35.10
CA ASP A 621 -18.22 5.02 34.04
C ASP A 621 -18.23 3.50 33.81
N ASP A 622 -19.34 2.83 34.05
CA ASP A 622 -19.47 1.38 33.96
C ASP A 622 -19.15 0.84 32.57
N LEU A 623 -19.64 1.53 31.51
CA LEU A 623 -19.43 1.11 30.14
C LEU A 623 -17.97 1.31 29.69
N VAL A 624 -17.33 2.38 30.15
CA VAL A 624 -15.90 2.60 29.89
C VAL A 624 -15.05 1.59 30.65
N TYR A 625 -15.36 1.37 31.93
CA TYR A 625 -14.64 0.39 32.76
C TYR A 625 -14.72 -1.03 32.19
N ALA A 626 -15.88 -1.45 31.68
CA ALA A 626 -16.07 -2.77 31.05
C ALA A 626 -15.25 -2.95 29.78
N MET A 627 -14.83 -1.88 29.09
CA MET A 627 -14.00 -2.01 27.87
C MET A 627 -12.70 -2.76 28.10
N ARG A 628 -12.12 -2.70 29.33
CA ARG A 628 -10.86 -3.36 29.71
C ARG A 628 -10.81 -4.86 29.41
N GLU A 629 -11.95 -5.54 29.46
CA GLU A 629 -12.08 -6.98 29.29
C GLU A 629 -11.74 -7.44 27.86
N LYS A 630 -11.83 -6.54 26.89
CA LYS A 630 -11.58 -6.82 25.44
C LYS A 630 -10.23 -6.28 24.97
N LEU A 631 -9.32 -5.91 25.90
CA LEU A 631 -8.05 -5.27 25.54
C LEU A 631 -6.87 -6.23 25.74
N GLU A 632 -5.92 -6.17 24.81
CA GLU A 632 -4.65 -6.89 24.88
C GLU A 632 -3.48 -5.99 25.38
N CYS A 633 -3.74 -4.69 25.54
CA CYS A 633 -2.76 -3.71 25.97
C CYS A 633 -2.80 -3.51 27.48
N ARG A 634 -1.88 -2.68 28.00
CA ARG A 634 -1.90 -2.27 29.41
C ARG A 634 -3.08 -1.34 29.66
N VAL A 635 -3.72 -1.51 30.81
CA VAL A 635 -4.83 -0.66 31.25
C VAL A 635 -4.36 0.25 32.38
N ALA A 636 -4.78 1.51 32.30
CA ALA A 636 -4.64 2.49 33.34
C ALA A 636 -6.01 3.06 33.70
N LEU A 637 -6.32 3.23 34.95
CA LEU A 637 -7.62 3.70 35.40
C LEU A 637 -7.52 5.10 36.01
N PHE A 638 -8.57 5.89 35.88
CA PHE A 638 -8.71 7.14 36.66
C PHE A 638 -10.10 7.25 37.25
N SER A 639 -10.23 7.94 38.37
CA SER A 639 -11.47 8.18 39.10
C SER A 639 -11.47 9.54 39.78
N MET A 640 -12.65 10.12 39.90
CA MET A 640 -12.91 11.29 40.76
C MET A 640 -13.18 10.91 42.20
N ASP A 641 -13.47 9.62 42.46
CA ASP A 641 -13.69 9.07 43.78
C ASP A 641 -12.40 8.44 44.29
N GLU A 642 -11.79 9.06 45.30
CA GLU A 642 -10.58 8.57 45.96
C GLU A 642 -10.76 7.20 46.66
N HIS A 643 -12.01 6.87 47.01
CA HIS A 643 -12.38 5.61 47.65
C HIS A 643 -12.86 4.55 46.66
N SER A 644 -12.78 4.81 45.37
CA SER A 644 -13.24 3.88 44.32
C SER A 644 -12.68 2.47 44.53
N PRO A 645 -13.54 1.45 44.73
CA PRO A 645 -13.09 0.07 44.88
C PRO A 645 -12.38 -0.47 43.65
N ARG A 646 -12.79 -0.02 42.46
CA ARG A 646 -12.16 -0.39 41.18
C ARG A 646 -10.72 0.10 41.08
N ILE A 647 -10.46 1.29 41.56
CA ILE A 647 -9.09 1.86 41.62
C ILE A 647 -8.23 1.10 42.62
N ARG A 648 -8.79 0.80 43.80
CA ARG A 648 -8.07 0.06 44.85
C ARG A 648 -7.67 -1.33 44.37
N GLU A 649 -8.63 -2.09 43.88
CA GLU A 649 -8.39 -3.43 43.32
C GLU A 649 -7.35 -3.42 42.23
N HIS A 650 -7.45 -2.47 41.26
CA HIS A 650 -6.50 -2.34 40.16
C HIS A 650 -5.09 -2.00 40.63
N ALA A 651 -4.98 -1.13 41.66
CA ALA A 651 -3.71 -0.77 42.28
C ALA A 651 -3.08 -1.94 43.06
N GLU A 652 -3.86 -2.71 43.80
CA GLU A 652 -3.42 -3.91 44.51
C GLU A 652 -2.86 -4.97 43.55
N GLN A 653 -3.42 -5.07 42.36
CA GLN A 653 -2.92 -5.91 41.26
C GLN A 653 -1.69 -5.32 40.55
N GLY A 654 -1.14 -4.21 41.02
CA GLY A 654 0.03 -3.53 40.44
C GLY A 654 -0.30 -2.68 39.21
N GLY A 655 -1.58 -2.43 38.95
CA GLY A 655 -2.07 -1.59 37.87
C GLY A 655 -1.76 -0.11 38.10
N LEU A 656 -1.70 0.66 37.02
CA LEU A 656 -1.50 2.09 37.05
C LEU A 656 -2.85 2.80 37.21
N ALA A 657 -2.98 3.62 38.27
CA ALA A 657 -4.21 4.37 38.50
C ALA A 657 -3.92 5.81 38.96
N ALA A 658 -4.89 6.69 38.78
CA ALA A 658 -4.89 8.06 39.24
C ALA A 658 -6.24 8.41 39.87
N VAL A 659 -6.22 9.10 41.02
CA VAL A 659 -7.40 9.60 41.71
C VAL A 659 -7.25 11.09 42.02
N TYR A 660 -8.39 11.75 42.23
CA TYR A 660 -8.45 13.12 42.70
C TYR A 660 -8.86 13.11 44.16
N GLU A 661 -8.00 13.63 45.03
CA GLU A 661 -8.18 13.71 46.47
C GLU A 661 -7.91 15.13 46.96
N GLU A 662 -8.87 15.78 47.62
CA GLU A 662 -8.78 17.11 48.26
C GLU A 662 -7.97 18.17 47.45
N GLY A 663 -8.20 18.28 46.18
CA GLY A 663 -7.44 19.21 45.33
C GLY A 663 -6.09 18.70 44.84
N THR A 664 -5.75 17.46 45.15
CA THR A 664 -4.49 16.80 44.81
C THR A 664 -4.73 15.61 43.88
N LEU A 665 -3.78 15.33 43.01
CA LEU A 665 -3.78 14.14 42.15
C LEU A 665 -2.77 13.14 42.68
N LEU A 666 -3.25 11.93 42.99
CA LEU A 666 -2.42 10.83 43.49
C LEU A 666 -2.29 9.74 42.39
N SER A 667 -1.11 9.13 42.36
CA SER A 667 -0.83 7.99 41.48
C SER A 667 -0.24 6.83 42.26
N THR A 668 -0.64 5.61 41.92
CA THR A 668 -0.28 4.38 42.63
C THR A 668 1.18 3.94 42.50
N LYS A 669 1.94 4.47 41.53
CA LYS A 669 3.36 4.06 41.34
C LYS A 669 4.40 4.94 42.03
N THR A 670 4.02 6.11 42.43
CA THR A 670 4.85 7.02 43.24
C THR A 670 3.89 7.88 44.04
N ALA A 671 4.03 7.90 45.35
CA ALA A 671 3.32 8.86 46.21
C ALA A 671 3.83 10.28 45.91
N ILE A 672 3.47 10.80 44.74
CA ILE A 672 3.77 12.18 44.39
C ILE A 672 2.46 12.94 44.60
N SER A 673 2.33 13.55 45.77
CA SER A 673 1.26 14.49 46.04
C SER A 673 1.55 15.79 45.27
N PHE A 674 0.69 16.15 44.33
CA PHE A 674 0.72 17.44 43.67
C PHE A 674 -0.31 18.37 44.31
N GLY A 675 0.11 19.16 45.31
CA GLY A 675 -0.71 20.21 45.86
C GLY A 675 -1.09 21.23 44.78
N LEU A 676 -2.37 21.56 44.68
CA LEU A 676 -2.87 22.64 43.80
C LEU A 676 -2.50 24.01 44.40
N ILE A 677 -1.23 24.41 44.30
CA ILE A 677 -0.79 25.76 44.62
C ILE A 677 -0.87 26.61 43.33
N GLY A 678 -1.94 27.38 43.20
CA GLY A 678 -2.10 28.43 42.19
C GLY A 678 -2.15 27.98 40.72
N ARG A 679 -3.11 28.48 39.97
CA ARG A 679 -3.44 28.06 38.59
C ARG A 679 -2.29 28.07 37.58
N ARG A 680 -1.27 28.91 37.74
CA ARG A 680 -0.10 28.98 36.85
C ARG A 680 1.05 28.06 37.26
N SER A 681 1.22 27.77 38.53
CA SER A 681 2.31 26.93 39.04
C SER A 681 2.12 25.44 38.80
N PHE A 682 0.89 24.98 38.59
CA PHE A 682 0.54 23.57 38.39
C PHE A 682 1.04 23.02 37.06
N LEU A 683 0.79 23.73 35.95
CA LEU A 683 1.26 23.31 34.61
C LEU A 683 2.79 23.34 34.49
N LEU A 684 3.44 24.32 35.13
CA LEU A 684 4.91 24.42 35.15
C LEU A 684 5.58 23.33 36.02
N ARG A 685 4.96 22.89 37.13
CA ARG A 685 5.50 21.81 37.94
C ARG A 685 5.29 20.42 37.37
N LEU A 686 4.19 20.19 36.67
CA LEU A 686 3.99 18.99 35.83
C LEU A 686 5.08 18.88 34.74
N ALA A 687 5.44 20.00 34.14
CA ALA A 687 6.49 20.06 33.14
C ALA A 687 7.90 19.86 33.72
N ALA A 688 8.16 20.38 34.94
CA ALA A 688 9.47 20.30 35.59
C ALA A 688 9.77 18.95 36.28
N GLY A 689 8.74 18.22 36.71
CA GLY A 689 8.89 16.94 37.46
C GLY A 689 9.08 15.70 36.58
N LEU A 690 9.09 15.84 35.25
CA LEU A 690 9.29 14.72 34.30
C LEU A 690 10.80 14.56 34.04
N PRO A 691 11.44 13.43 34.38
CA PRO A 691 12.85 13.19 33.99
C PRO A 691 13.03 13.16 32.49
N SER A 692 14.27 13.42 32.05
CA SER A 692 14.62 13.42 30.61
C SER A 692 14.21 12.12 29.94
N ILE A 693 13.50 12.25 28.83
CA ILE A 693 12.73 11.21 28.13
C ILE A 693 13.63 10.15 27.43
N SER A 694 14.90 10.03 27.80
CA SER A 694 15.81 9.13 27.05
C SER A 694 15.72 7.64 27.40
N LYS A 695 15.06 7.22 28.48
CA LYS A 695 15.05 5.76 28.79
C LYS A 695 13.75 5.09 29.29
N THR A 696 12.70 5.77 29.78
CA THR A 696 11.36 5.17 30.04
C THR A 696 10.29 6.22 30.39
N PRO A 697 9.47 6.71 29.49
CA PRO A 697 8.71 7.94 29.74
C PRO A 697 7.19 7.81 29.83
N TRP A 698 6.61 6.71 29.41
CA TRP A 698 5.17 6.60 29.14
C TRP A 698 4.26 6.73 30.38
N PRO A 699 4.60 6.21 31.57
CA PRO A 699 3.75 6.33 32.76
C PRO A 699 3.55 7.75 33.24
N GLN A 700 4.50 8.66 33.00
CA GLN A 700 4.44 10.04 33.50
C GLN A 700 3.65 10.97 32.60
N LEU A 701 3.70 10.74 31.26
CA LEU A 701 2.81 11.39 30.32
C LEU A 701 1.35 10.99 30.56
N TRP A 702 1.14 9.75 30.96
CA TRP A 702 -0.16 9.26 31.36
C TRP A 702 -0.70 9.95 32.63
N LEU A 703 0.15 10.20 33.63
CA LEU A 703 -0.25 10.97 34.82
C LEU A 703 -0.75 12.36 34.44
N ALA A 704 -0.08 13.04 33.53
CA ALA A 704 -0.49 14.31 33.00
C ALA A 704 -1.85 14.22 32.25
N THR A 705 -2.11 13.10 31.57
CA THR A 705 -3.39 12.83 30.89
C THR A 705 -4.52 12.61 31.88
N ALA A 706 -4.32 11.80 32.90
CA ALA A 706 -5.29 11.58 33.97
C ALA A 706 -5.61 12.88 34.70
N THR A 707 -4.60 13.74 34.93
CA THR A 707 -4.76 15.08 35.54
C THR A 707 -5.63 16.00 34.68
N GLY A 708 -5.42 15.98 33.37
CA GLY A 708 -6.22 16.74 32.42
C GLY A 708 -7.69 16.27 32.40
N LEU A 709 -7.91 14.95 32.43
CA LEU A 709 -9.22 14.31 32.44
C LEU A 709 -10.02 14.65 33.70
N ILE A 710 -9.39 14.61 34.84
CA ILE A 710 -10.02 14.98 36.14
C ILE A 710 -10.48 16.44 36.11
N LYS A 711 -9.65 17.37 35.56
CA LYS A 711 -10.05 18.77 35.38
C LYS A 711 -11.22 18.95 34.43
N THR A 712 -11.29 18.18 33.35
CA THR A 712 -12.41 18.28 32.37
C THR A 712 -13.73 17.80 32.96
N THR A 713 -13.68 16.82 33.86
CA THR A 713 -14.88 16.35 34.57
C THR A 713 -15.35 17.38 35.61
N LEU A 714 -14.41 18.06 36.27
CA LEU A 714 -14.72 19.19 37.17
C LEU A 714 -15.29 20.41 36.44
N SER A 715 -14.94 20.66 35.15
CA SER A 715 -15.43 21.82 34.39
C SER A 715 -16.94 21.77 34.09
N LYS A 716 -17.59 20.61 34.19
CA LYS A 716 -19.06 20.51 34.11
C LYS A 716 -19.76 21.25 35.27
N HIS A 717 -19.09 21.42 36.41
CA HIS A 717 -19.61 22.19 37.54
C HIS A 717 -19.14 23.66 37.54
N PHE A 718 -18.23 24.04 36.65
CA PHE A 718 -17.68 25.40 36.49
C PHE A 718 -17.87 25.96 35.10
N GLY A 719 -19.11 26.02 34.61
CA GLY A 719 -19.51 26.62 33.32
C GLY A 719 -19.20 28.12 33.17
N LEU A 720 -18.45 28.74 34.08
CA LEU A 720 -18.13 30.17 34.08
C LEU A 720 -16.67 30.54 33.80
N LEU A 721 -15.80 29.58 33.46
CA LEU A 721 -14.35 29.83 33.40
C LEU A 721 -13.73 29.77 31.98
N CYS A 722 -14.44 29.32 30.98
CA CYS A 722 -13.93 29.26 29.60
C CYS A 722 -13.99 30.60 28.83
N HIS A 723 -14.65 31.64 29.34
CA HIS A 723 -14.80 32.92 28.64
C HIS A 723 -13.68 33.95 28.91
N ARG A 724 -12.64 33.62 29.69
CA ARG A 724 -11.54 34.55 30.00
C ARG A 724 -10.16 33.92 29.83
N LEU A 725 -9.83 33.44 28.65
CA LEU A 725 -8.44 33.32 28.20
C LEU A 725 -8.13 34.52 27.29
N PRO A 726 -7.18 35.37 27.63
CA PRO A 726 -6.77 36.46 26.73
C PRO A 726 -6.15 35.85 25.48
N LYS A 727 -6.56 36.40 24.33
CA LYS A 727 -5.85 36.23 23.08
C LYS A 727 -4.41 36.66 23.32
N LEU A 728 -3.47 35.75 23.39
CA LEU A 728 -2.05 36.06 23.28
C LEU A 728 -1.82 36.56 21.86
N ARG A 729 -1.73 37.88 21.69
CA ARG A 729 -1.13 38.51 20.51
C ARG A 729 0.35 38.15 20.53
N ALA A 730 0.84 37.75 19.39
CA ALA A 730 2.26 37.71 19.09
C ALA A 730 2.86 39.13 19.25
N GLU A 731 3.93 39.26 19.99
CA GLU A 731 5.07 40.10 19.79
C GLU A 731 6.31 39.23 19.62
#